data_ae17afec009b4868cf15d5cd115756b5
#
_entry.id   ae17afec009b4868cf15d5cd115756b5
#
_cell.length_a   1.000
_cell.length_b   1.000
_cell.length_c   1.000
_cell.angle_alpha   90.00
_cell.angle_beta   90.00
_cell.angle_gamma   90.00
#
_symmetry.space_group_name_H-M   'P 1'
#
loop_
_entity.id
_entity.type
_entity.pdbx_description
1 polymer ?
#
loop_
_entity_poly.entity_id
_entity_poly.type
_entity_poly.pdbx_seq_one_letter_code
_entity_poly.pdbx_strand_id
1 'polypeptide(L)'
;MKKTLLKTRLSFCIVAIIFFSIINTSFAQTFNWVGGVSTDFYDVNNWDNTSINFASLNSANLVIGAGSPNNPTNVGHSGNDVIAKRPNIFTTNVGANIIITGTLYPYNDANLNGTVTVNGSANFNGRKYVYLGKTAAGILNMNSGSFNSNYTFYIGYGAGGDGTANVAGGTLYANTYLEVGTGTGNPIGKLNITGGTVDVKTAVNIGTYGQIFISGIGQLIVTGEKKIALETHIGNKKITCPIGQSLAVVYNGTRTSVTISQDPNRMIQEYTNYIILKNGIIEAKIEKSTSNIQSLKINGVETLLQTNTSNPTRVGSYYDLTSSAGFETIGGATFSIKEETADYIDVSFSRPYIAGVNSTPVDADIHYVLKKADNGLYTYSILKHKAAYPNFDLGSWRQVLWINNTVTDKICVNDLKTWNMPQPGDAWSATSIPEIIKIDSGVRAGKYDGKYEFSEPLVSLKAYGHSSDKNNIGIWTVMGNHEYFNSGPSHHDLNAASGIIHVCMNGVHYGSAGFNVLQGEDWSKIYGPYLIYANQKTTATANWDDAKTRAAKDETEWPFAWLTNTPEYPLTAGRGNITGNFSITDPSKSEVNGGGAWIGVAKLSDDSNGNWQFEEENYQYWVKTDVSGNFNIKNVRPGTYTLFAYKEGTTGEYRQETVVVTAAATTNLGAIDWAIPRANGKLIFEIGVPNRTAEEYKFGDFDYCEGFVENKFATTFTNPIEYTVEDKNWATALPYVQSGYFNTDGTRSVWDWNLNFTLTGTIPTTGNAKLTIAYASSDHAQNWIFMNGSRITPSSGYYPPNGGGNAFLRQSNHAKYGLATFDIPYSKLKTGKNTLKLQMPSTSSGSNHVMYDYISLEGDLSTLGVTTNAISTEAIVVYPNPTKGIFEIGLPLSIEEATIELYTINMQLISKKSYLVNNGKVQLNIENQANGVYFAKVGLAKPVTLKIIKE
;
A
#
# COMPACT_ATOMS: atom_id res chain seq x y z
N MET A 1 91.80 53.44 -21.27
CA MET A 1 91.24 52.20 -21.73
C MET A 1 90.80 51.23 -20.64
N LYS A 2 91.45 51.07 -19.48
CA LYS A 2 91.02 50.16 -18.43
C LYS A 2 89.73 50.52 -17.67
N LYS A 3 89.38 51.79 -17.58
CA LYS A 3 88.14 52.22 -16.84
C LYS A 3 86.83 52.08 -17.72
N THR A 4 86.96 52.11 -19.04
CA THR A 4 85.83 51.98 -19.94
C THR A 4 85.42 50.53 -20.12
N LEU A 5 86.41 49.57 -20.08
CA LEU A 5 86.11 48.12 -20.19
C LEU A 5 85.39 47.56 -18.94
N LEU A 6 85.64 48.17 -17.76
CA LEU A 6 85.05 47.72 -16.51
C LEU A 6 83.56 48.16 -16.41
N LYS A 7 83.20 49.37 -16.95
CA LYS A 7 81.86 49.80 -16.99
C LYS A 7 81.01 49.04 -18.01
N THR A 8 81.59 48.66 -19.17
CA THR A 8 80.86 47.83 -20.18
C THR A 8 80.64 46.39 -19.71
N ARG A 9 81.59 45.80 -18.95
CA ARG A 9 81.43 44.44 -18.39
C ARG A 9 80.38 44.47 -17.23
N LEU A 10 80.39 45.53 -16.45
CA LEU A 10 79.42 45.63 -15.35
C LEU A 10 77.98 45.87 -15.89
N SER A 11 77.83 46.70 -16.95
CA SER A 11 76.52 46.85 -17.64
C SER A 11 76.04 45.58 -18.31
N PHE A 12 76.91 44.74 -18.88
CA PHE A 12 76.55 43.47 -19.49
C PHE A 12 76.18 42.40 -18.42
N CYS A 13 76.82 42.37 -17.26
CA CYS A 13 76.46 41.52 -16.17
C CYS A 13 75.12 41.97 -15.54
N ILE A 14 74.84 43.24 -15.40
CA ILE A 14 73.56 43.76 -14.87
C ILE A 14 72.44 43.50 -15.84
N VAL A 15 72.63 43.63 -17.13
CA VAL A 15 71.63 43.30 -18.16
C VAL A 15 71.46 41.80 -18.27
N ALA A 16 72.51 40.97 -18.15
CA ALA A 16 72.33 39.51 -18.08
C ALA A 16 71.67 39.05 -16.81
N ILE A 17 71.87 39.73 -15.64
CA ILE A 17 71.16 39.38 -14.41
C ILE A 17 69.69 39.86 -14.48
N ILE A 18 69.41 41.01 -15.11
CA ILE A 18 68.01 41.48 -15.32
C ILE A 18 67.32 40.63 -16.40
N PHE A 19 68.01 40.15 -17.44
CA PHE A 19 67.42 39.21 -18.41
C PHE A 19 67.23 37.80 -17.81
N PHE A 20 68.08 37.36 -16.89
CA PHE A 20 67.86 36.08 -16.19
C PHE A 20 66.81 36.17 -15.06
N SER A 21 66.55 37.35 -14.54
CA SER A 21 65.47 37.57 -13.57
C SER A 21 64.06 37.81 -14.22
N ILE A 22 63.97 37.92 -15.56
CA ILE A 22 62.71 38.12 -16.30
C ILE A 22 62.25 36.79 -16.98
N ILE A 23 63.05 35.75 -17.02
CA ILE A 23 62.61 34.40 -17.40
C ILE A 23 62.36 33.55 -16.15
N ASN A 24 61.59 34.07 -15.21
CA ASN A 24 60.81 33.19 -14.34
C ASN A 24 59.59 32.76 -15.15
N THR A 25 59.78 31.74 -15.99
CA THR A 25 58.65 30.89 -16.35
C THR A 25 58.19 30.26 -15.03
N SER A 26 57.21 30.89 -14.42
CA SER A 26 56.52 30.26 -13.29
C SER A 26 55.78 29.07 -13.86
N PHE A 27 56.41 27.92 -13.83
CA PHE A 27 55.73 26.66 -14.02
C PHE A 27 54.59 26.61 -12.98
N ALA A 28 53.38 26.37 -13.42
CA ALA A 28 52.28 26.20 -12.51
C ALA A 28 52.60 25.10 -11.49
N GLN A 29 52.54 25.42 -10.22
CA GLN A 29 52.75 24.46 -9.16
C GLN A 29 51.72 23.32 -9.27
N THR A 30 52.18 22.08 -9.15
CA THR A 30 51.27 20.91 -9.18
C THR A 30 51.04 20.40 -7.77
N PHE A 31 49.79 20.18 -7.42
CA PHE A 31 49.37 19.56 -6.16
C PHE A 31 48.70 18.23 -6.49
N ASN A 32 49.12 17.16 -5.83
CA ASN A 32 48.59 15.82 -6.01
C ASN A 32 47.72 15.47 -4.80
N TRP A 33 46.55 14.93 -5.07
CA TRP A 33 45.66 14.41 -4.04
C TRP A 33 46.23 13.12 -3.46
N VAL A 34 46.44 13.08 -2.14
CA VAL A 34 46.92 11.89 -1.44
C VAL A 34 45.84 11.22 -0.59
N GLY A 35 44.77 11.95 -0.24
CA GLY A 35 43.61 11.41 0.50
C GLY A 35 43.98 10.80 1.85
N GLY A 36 45.00 11.36 2.54
CA GLY A 36 45.59 10.77 3.74
C GLY A 36 44.73 10.87 4.99
N VAL A 37 43.79 11.82 5.04
CA VAL A 37 43.04 12.16 6.25
C VAL A 37 41.53 11.92 6.08
N SER A 38 40.94 12.37 4.97
CA SER A 38 39.51 12.30 4.74
C SER A 38 39.15 12.34 3.25
N THR A 39 37.86 12.36 2.92
CA THR A 39 37.30 12.59 1.58
C THR A 39 37.08 14.07 1.27
N ASP A 40 37.35 14.98 2.20
CA ASP A 40 37.09 16.41 2.02
C ASP A 40 38.15 17.02 1.07
N PHE A 41 37.70 17.50 -0.09
CA PHE A 41 38.53 18.13 -1.11
C PHE A 41 39.24 19.39 -0.60
N TYR A 42 38.68 20.11 0.35
CA TYR A 42 39.20 21.35 0.89
C TYR A 42 40.14 21.17 2.11
N ASP A 43 40.28 19.95 2.61
CA ASP A 43 41.30 19.68 3.67
C ASP A 43 42.70 19.64 3.05
N VAL A 44 43.53 20.62 3.41
CA VAL A 44 44.88 20.76 2.87
C VAL A 44 45.77 19.53 3.16
N ASN A 45 45.46 18.75 4.22
CA ASN A 45 46.17 17.56 4.60
C ASN A 45 45.91 16.35 3.70
N ASN A 46 44.93 16.47 2.79
CA ASN A 46 44.67 15.47 1.76
C ASN A 46 45.50 15.71 0.48
N TRP A 47 46.37 16.71 0.45
CA TRP A 47 47.22 17.04 -0.67
C TRP A 47 48.69 16.82 -0.33
N ASP A 48 49.50 16.47 -1.32
CA ASP A 48 50.94 16.20 -1.16
C ASP A 48 51.72 17.43 -0.68
N ASN A 49 51.17 18.59 -0.82
CA ASN A 49 51.73 19.84 -0.35
C ASN A 49 50.62 20.68 0.32
N THR A 50 50.71 20.83 1.63
CA THR A 50 49.74 21.57 2.46
C THR A 50 49.76 23.10 2.24
N SER A 51 50.70 23.62 1.40
CA SER A 51 50.68 25.03 1.00
C SER A 51 49.65 25.38 -0.04
N ILE A 52 48.79 24.41 -0.44
CA ILE A 52 47.70 24.63 -1.40
C ILE A 52 46.76 25.71 -0.83
N ASN A 53 46.50 26.75 -1.67
CA ASN A 53 45.62 27.84 -1.32
C ASN A 53 44.36 27.76 -2.18
N PHE A 54 43.29 27.24 -1.63
CA PHE A 54 42.00 27.12 -2.31
C PHE A 54 41.35 28.45 -2.65
N ALA A 55 41.79 29.55 -2.04
CA ALA A 55 41.30 30.87 -2.42
C ALA A 55 41.99 31.42 -3.69
N SER A 56 43.13 30.83 -4.14
CA SER A 56 43.86 31.27 -5.30
C SER A 56 44.53 30.10 -6.02
N LEU A 57 43.80 29.40 -6.86
CA LEU A 57 44.28 28.24 -7.61
C LEU A 57 44.66 28.56 -9.07
N ASN A 58 44.58 29.82 -9.50
CA ASN A 58 44.74 30.24 -10.92
C ASN A 58 46.06 29.80 -11.58
N SER A 59 47.10 29.60 -10.80
CA SER A 59 48.44 29.14 -11.28
C SER A 59 48.75 27.70 -10.86
N ALA A 60 47.85 26.98 -10.24
CA ALA A 60 48.11 25.63 -9.73
C ALA A 60 47.47 24.56 -10.63
N ASN A 61 48.20 23.44 -10.83
CA ASN A 61 47.65 22.24 -11.41
C ASN A 61 47.15 21.31 -10.30
N LEU A 62 45.96 20.79 -10.42
CA LEU A 62 45.42 19.80 -9.49
C LEU A 62 45.34 18.43 -10.15
N VAL A 63 45.93 17.43 -9.49
CA VAL A 63 45.99 16.04 -9.98
C VAL A 63 45.41 15.10 -8.92
N ILE A 64 44.40 14.32 -9.27
CA ILE A 64 43.79 13.27 -8.41
C ILE A 64 44.21 11.93 -8.98
N GLY A 65 45.06 11.20 -8.20
CA GLY A 65 45.66 9.92 -8.60
C GLY A 65 44.83 8.72 -8.15
N ALA A 66 45.16 7.56 -8.70
CA ALA A 66 44.70 6.27 -8.23
C ALA A 66 45.44 5.84 -6.96
N GLY A 67 44.76 5.03 -6.13
CA GLY A 67 45.39 4.40 -4.95
C GLY A 67 45.44 5.28 -3.70
N SER A 68 44.87 6.49 -3.73
CA SER A 68 44.67 7.28 -2.52
C SER A 68 43.64 6.57 -1.60
N PRO A 69 43.93 6.50 -0.28
CA PRO A 69 43.06 5.78 0.65
C PRO A 69 41.62 6.34 0.69
N ASN A 70 41.47 7.64 0.39
CA ASN A 70 40.17 8.28 0.31
C ASN A 70 40.00 9.03 -1.02
N ASN A 71 38.90 8.85 -1.72
CA ASN A 71 38.56 9.62 -2.92
C ASN A 71 37.81 10.90 -2.55
N PRO A 72 38.06 12.04 -3.21
CA PRO A 72 37.37 13.28 -2.85
C PRO A 72 35.89 13.25 -3.24
N THR A 73 35.01 13.60 -2.29
CA THR A 73 33.55 13.57 -2.47
C THR A 73 32.92 14.95 -2.60
N ASN A 74 33.62 16.02 -2.21
CA ASN A 74 33.11 17.39 -2.24
C ASN A 74 33.89 18.28 -3.21
N VAL A 75 34.12 17.81 -4.43
CA VAL A 75 34.87 18.57 -5.42
C VAL A 75 34.00 19.70 -5.99
N GLY A 76 34.50 20.96 -5.84
CA GLY A 76 33.83 22.15 -6.33
C GLY A 76 33.43 23.11 -5.19
N HIS A 77 33.12 24.34 -5.53
CA HIS A 77 32.84 25.42 -4.57
C HIS A 77 31.38 25.80 -4.54
N SER A 78 30.83 26.04 -3.32
CA SER A 78 29.50 26.59 -3.11
C SER A 78 29.62 28.11 -2.93
N GLY A 79 29.19 28.93 -3.92
CA GLY A 79 29.17 30.38 -3.84
C GLY A 79 29.54 31.09 -5.14
N ASN A 80 29.28 32.41 -5.22
CA ASN A 80 29.40 33.19 -6.44
C ASN A 80 30.82 33.69 -6.75
N ASP A 81 31.80 33.54 -5.86
CA ASP A 81 33.18 34.02 -6.07
C ASP A 81 34.04 32.96 -6.78
N VAL A 82 33.83 32.88 -8.07
CA VAL A 82 34.36 31.85 -8.96
C VAL A 82 35.79 32.17 -9.45
N ILE A 83 36.16 33.44 -9.42
CA ILE A 83 37.37 33.90 -10.12
C ILE A 83 38.65 33.48 -9.38
N ALA A 84 38.66 33.44 -8.07
CA ALA A 84 39.85 33.13 -7.27
C ALA A 84 40.12 31.62 -7.09
N LYS A 85 39.24 30.73 -7.52
CA LYS A 85 39.29 29.26 -7.22
C LYS A 85 39.36 28.39 -8.48
N ARG A 86 40.09 28.83 -9.50
CA ARG A 86 40.22 28.17 -10.79
C ARG A 86 41.56 27.41 -10.89
N PRO A 87 41.61 26.08 -10.83
CA PRO A 87 42.84 25.39 -11.12
C PRO A 87 43.28 25.67 -12.57
N ASN A 88 44.56 25.78 -12.79
CA ASN A 88 45.15 25.97 -14.12
C ASN A 88 44.81 24.75 -15.01
N ILE A 89 45.21 23.56 -14.58
CA ILE A 89 44.85 22.26 -15.20
C ILE A 89 44.28 21.38 -14.11
N PHE A 90 43.18 20.69 -14.46
CA PHE A 90 42.55 19.70 -13.60
C PHE A 90 42.72 18.31 -14.24
N THR A 91 43.33 17.37 -13.51
CA THR A 91 43.58 16.03 -14.01
C THR A 91 43.10 14.98 -13.02
N THR A 92 42.34 14.00 -13.49
CA THR A 92 42.08 12.75 -12.77
C THR A 92 42.85 11.62 -13.50
N ASN A 93 43.53 10.80 -12.75
CA ASN A 93 44.24 9.64 -13.29
C ASN A 93 43.38 8.36 -13.26
N VAL A 94 43.78 7.34 -13.97
CA VAL A 94 43.14 6.03 -13.96
C VAL A 94 42.97 5.52 -12.53
N GLY A 95 41.76 5.05 -12.19
CA GLY A 95 41.42 4.56 -10.85
C GLY A 95 40.97 5.66 -9.87
N ALA A 96 41.13 6.95 -10.18
CA ALA A 96 40.55 8.01 -9.39
C ALA A 96 39.00 7.96 -9.50
N ASN A 97 38.32 8.20 -8.40
CA ASN A 97 36.85 8.33 -8.36
C ASN A 97 36.51 9.61 -7.60
N ILE A 98 35.86 10.56 -8.27
CA ILE A 98 35.53 11.86 -7.69
C ILE A 98 34.03 12.17 -7.87
N ILE A 99 33.46 12.88 -6.90
CA ILE A 99 32.09 13.40 -6.96
C ILE A 99 32.12 14.93 -6.92
N ILE A 100 31.59 15.56 -7.96
CA ILE A 100 31.46 17.01 -8.04
C ILE A 100 30.07 17.37 -7.49
N THR A 101 30.05 18.15 -6.40
CA THR A 101 28.83 18.61 -5.74
C THR A 101 28.65 20.13 -5.81
N GLY A 102 29.75 20.89 -6.09
CA GLY A 102 29.76 22.32 -6.24
C GLY A 102 30.20 22.76 -7.64
N THR A 103 30.83 23.95 -7.75
CA THR A 103 31.30 24.49 -9.00
C THR A 103 32.79 24.34 -9.16
N LEU A 104 33.23 23.70 -10.25
CA LEU A 104 34.67 23.53 -10.59
C LEU A 104 34.97 24.17 -11.96
N TYR A 105 35.99 25.07 -12.00
CA TYR A 105 36.36 25.86 -13.17
C TYR A 105 37.83 25.66 -13.57
N PRO A 106 38.21 24.62 -14.28
CA PRO A 106 39.56 24.51 -14.84
C PRO A 106 39.83 25.67 -15.82
N TYR A 107 40.94 26.41 -15.60
CA TYR A 107 41.27 27.59 -16.43
C TYR A 107 41.84 27.21 -17.80
N ASN A 108 42.57 26.12 -17.87
CA ASN A 108 43.08 25.52 -19.10
C ASN A 108 42.37 24.19 -19.35
N ASP A 109 43.11 23.17 -19.80
CA ASP A 109 42.54 21.87 -20.16
C ASP A 109 42.18 21.07 -18.91
N ALA A 110 41.12 20.26 -19.03
CA ALA A 110 40.82 19.22 -18.07
C ALA A 110 41.05 17.83 -18.68
N ASN A 111 41.83 17.00 -17.98
CA ASN A 111 42.14 15.64 -18.40
C ASN A 111 41.53 14.63 -17.42
N LEU A 112 40.44 13.98 -17.85
CA LEU A 112 39.64 13.07 -17.02
C LEU A 112 39.91 11.63 -17.45
N ASN A 113 40.89 10.94 -16.79
CA ASN A 113 41.22 9.55 -17.04
C ASN A 113 40.81 8.62 -15.87
N GLY A 114 39.95 9.12 -14.98
CA GLY A 114 39.32 8.36 -13.89
C GLY A 114 37.80 8.49 -13.99
N THR A 115 37.10 8.12 -12.91
CA THR A 115 35.63 8.27 -12.82
C THR A 115 35.30 9.64 -12.22
N VAL A 116 34.44 10.39 -12.90
CA VAL A 116 33.91 11.69 -12.46
C VAL A 116 32.41 11.60 -12.43
N THR A 117 31.80 11.91 -11.28
CA THR A 117 30.34 11.92 -11.11
C THR A 117 29.86 13.34 -10.80
N VAL A 118 28.83 13.79 -11.49
CA VAL A 118 28.19 15.12 -11.31
C VAL A 118 26.77 14.93 -10.80
N ASN A 119 26.50 15.47 -9.60
CA ASN A 119 25.22 15.30 -8.89
C ASN A 119 24.63 16.64 -8.45
N GLY A 120 23.31 16.67 -8.19
CA GLY A 120 22.62 17.82 -7.66
C GLY A 120 22.67 19.04 -8.57
N SER A 121 23.00 20.19 -8.04
CA SER A 121 23.18 21.45 -8.76
C SER A 121 24.64 21.71 -9.20
N ALA A 122 25.48 20.67 -9.19
CA ALA A 122 26.91 20.80 -9.52
C ALA A 122 27.14 21.36 -10.93
N ASN A 123 28.20 22.17 -11.07
CA ASN A 123 28.57 22.78 -12.32
C ASN A 123 30.06 22.61 -12.60
N PHE A 124 30.39 21.74 -13.53
CA PHE A 124 31.75 21.67 -14.07
C PHE A 124 31.84 22.60 -15.28
N ASN A 125 32.81 23.56 -15.29
CA ASN A 125 32.96 24.50 -16.37
C ASN A 125 34.42 24.60 -16.83
N GLY A 126 34.82 23.71 -17.70
CA GLY A 126 36.13 23.71 -18.36
C GLY A 126 36.22 24.86 -19.37
N ARG A 127 37.13 25.83 -19.12
CA ARG A 127 37.27 27.03 -19.97
C ARG A 127 37.94 26.77 -21.31
N LYS A 128 38.68 25.65 -21.44
CA LYS A 128 39.26 25.20 -22.68
C LYS A 128 38.79 23.83 -23.09
N TYR A 129 39.69 22.95 -23.49
CA TYR A 129 39.40 21.58 -23.90
C TYR A 129 39.15 20.69 -22.68
N VAL A 130 38.19 19.81 -22.79
CA VAL A 130 37.94 18.74 -21.83
C VAL A 130 38.20 17.40 -22.53
N TYR A 131 39.05 16.61 -22.00
CA TYR A 131 39.40 15.28 -22.50
C TYR A 131 38.95 14.23 -21.49
N LEU A 132 37.97 13.42 -21.88
CA LEU A 132 37.53 12.26 -21.13
C LEU A 132 38.18 11.00 -21.75
N GLY A 133 39.10 10.36 -21.00
CA GLY A 133 39.84 9.25 -21.53
C GLY A 133 40.83 9.67 -22.63
N LYS A 134 41.82 10.56 -22.33
CA LYS A 134 42.73 11.11 -23.30
C LYS A 134 43.80 10.09 -23.76
N THR A 135 44.38 9.39 -22.81
CA THR A 135 45.49 8.38 -23.04
C THR A 135 45.25 7.08 -22.25
N ALA A 136 44.14 6.99 -21.55
CA ALA A 136 43.72 5.88 -20.72
C ALA A 136 42.23 5.93 -20.48
N ALA A 137 41.64 5.00 -19.70
CA ALA A 137 40.23 4.96 -19.44
C ALA A 137 39.74 6.16 -18.59
N GLY A 138 38.64 6.81 -19.04
CA GLY A 138 37.96 7.87 -18.31
C GLY A 138 36.41 7.69 -18.38
N ILE A 139 35.72 7.87 -17.25
CA ILE A 139 34.28 7.74 -17.14
C ILE A 139 33.69 9.03 -16.56
N LEU A 140 32.65 9.56 -17.22
CA LEU A 140 31.82 10.66 -16.72
C LEU A 140 30.41 10.15 -16.48
N ASN A 141 29.92 10.28 -15.25
CA ASN A 141 28.54 10.00 -14.90
C ASN A 141 27.83 11.32 -14.54
N MET A 142 26.88 11.73 -15.35
CA MET A 142 26.02 12.90 -15.11
C MET A 142 24.64 12.43 -14.71
N ASN A 143 24.34 12.55 -13.42
CA ASN A 143 23.00 12.24 -12.90
C ASN A 143 22.11 13.50 -12.86
N SER A 144 22.73 14.68 -12.73
CA SER A 144 22.06 15.99 -12.72
C SER A 144 23.10 17.10 -12.89
N GLY A 145 22.68 18.38 -12.78
CA GLY A 145 23.58 19.53 -12.87
C GLY A 145 24.04 19.86 -14.27
N SER A 146 25.22 20.50 -14.41
CA SER A 146 25.78 20.91 -15.69
C SER A 146 27.26 20.58 -15.83
N PHE A 147 27.64 20.18 -17.03
CA PHE A 147 29.00 19.91 -17.42
C PHE A 147 29.36 20.66 -18.71
N ASN A 148 30.26 21.62 -18.64
CA ASN A 148 30.62 22.51 -19.72
C ASN A 148 32.05 22.30 -20.20
N SER A 149 32.24 22.16 -21.52
CA SER A 149 33.50 22.42 -22.18
C SER A 149 33.34 23.67 -23.07
N ASN A 150 34.04 24.75 -22.73
CA ASN A 150 33.93 25.99 -23.51
C ASN A 150 34.59 25.93 -24.91
N TYR A 151 35.41 24.93 -25.14
CA TYR A 151 35.89 24.52 -26.45
C TYR A 151 35.37 23.13 -26.81
N THR A 152 36.25 22.28 -27.38
CA THR A 152 35.86 20.92 -27.76
C THR A 152 35.84 19.98 -26.56
N PHE A 153 34.82 19.18 -26.50
CA PHE A 153 34.76 18.04 -25.56
C PHE A 153 35.14 16.75 -26.28
N TYR A 154 36.20 16.13 -25.85
CA TYR A 154 36.68 14.88 -26.42
C TYR A 154 36.31 13.71 -25.51
N ILE A 155 35.66 12.68 -26.06
CA ILE A 155 35.34 11.42 -25.41
C ILE A 155 36.16 10.33 -26.12
N GLY A 156 37.27 9.87 -25.49
CA GLY A 156 38.26 9.01 -26.09
C GLY A 156 39.08 9.78 -27.12
N TYR A 157 40.34 10.19 -26.76
CA TYR A 157 41.21 10.97 -27.64
C TYR A 157 42.68 10.52 -27.54
N GLY A 158 43.30 10.28 -28.68
CA GLY A 158 44.68 9.87 -28.76
C GLY A 158 44.93 8.38 -28.54
N ALA A 159 46.20 7.96 -28.71
CA ALA A 159 46.55 6.54 -28.60
C ALA A 159 46.35 6.00 -27.18
N GLY A 160 45.58 4.91 -27.06
CA GLY A 160 45.20 4.31 -25.78
C GLY A 160 44.09 5.04 -25.02
N GLY A 161 43.47 6.09 -25.62
CA GLY A 161 42.30 6.79 -25.03
C GLY A 161 41.05 5.93 -25.09
N ASP A 162 40.36 5.83 -23.92
CA ASP A 162 39.03 5.16 -23.78
C ASP A 162 38.15 6.04 -22.91
N GLY A 163 37.22 6.73 -23.53
CA GLY A 163 36.28 7.64 -22.86
C GLY A 163 34.85 7.12 -22.88
N THR A 164 34.18 7.11 -21.73
CA THR A 164 32.75 6.81 -21.62
C THR A 164 32.04 7.91 -20.85
N ALA A 165 31.07 8.59 -21.51
CA ALA A 165 30.19 9.57 -20.86
C ALA A 165 28.76 9.01 -20.77
N ASN A 166 28.22 8.98 -19.54
CA ASN A 166 26.85 8.59 -19.24
C ASN A 166 26.06 9.82 -18.79
N VAL A 167 25.08 10.25 -19.59
CA VAL A 167 24.25 11.43 -19.33
C VAL A 167 22.84 10.96 -19.00
N ALA A 168 22.62 10.62 -17.73
CA ALA A 168 21.32 10.16 -17.21
C ALA A 168 20.41 11.34 -16.83
N GLY A 169 21.00 12.51 -16.52
CA GLY A 169 20.28 13.73 -16.20
C GLY A 169 21.18 14.96 -16.38
N GLY A 170 20.59 16.15 -16.23
CA GLY A 170 21.29 17.42 -16.40
C GLY A 170 21.67 17.74 -17.85
N THR A 171 22.64 18.66 -18.02
CA THR A 171 23.07 19.09 -19.36
C THR A 171 24.57 19.10 -19.53
N LEU A 172 25.05 18.40 -20.55
CA LEU A 172 26.42 18.46 -21.03
C LEU A 172 26.53 19.44 -22.20
N TYR A 173 27.37 20.45 -22.07
CA TYR A 173 27.61 21.45 -23.11
C TYR A 173 28.97 21.27 -23.75
N ALA A 174 28.99 21.16 -25.06
CA ALA A 174 30.21 21.30 -25.87
C ALA A 174 30.10 22.59 -26.69
N ASN A 175 30.73 23.68 -26.24
CA ASN A 175 30.55 25.01 -26.84
C ASN A 175 31.27 25.22 -28.15
N THR A 176 31.93 24.20 -28.67
CA THR A 176 32.38 24.15 -30.06
C THR A 176 32.03 22.77 -30.64
N TYR A 177 32.90 21.80 -30.52
CA TYR A 177 32.72 20.46 -31.08
C TYR A 177 32.57 19.41 -30.00
N LEU A 178 31.78 18.40 -30.29
CA LEU A 178 31.77 17.14 -29.57
C LEU A 178 32.51 16.09 -30.42
N GLU A 179 33.60 15.58 -29.92
CA GLU A 179 34.47 14.61 -30.55
C GLU A 179 34.36 13.27 -29.83
N VAL A 180 33.91 12.21 -30.49
CA VAL A 180 33.68 10.90 -29.88
C VAL A 180 34.54 9.84 -30.58
N GLY A 181 35.56 9.32 -29.90
CA GLY A 181 36.48 8.33 -30.46
C GLY A 181 37.32 8.87 -31.64
N THR A 182 37.76 10.15 -31.58
CA THR A 182 38.48 10.82 -32.63
C THR A 182 39.97 10.99 -32.24
N GLY A 183 40.80 11.23 -33.24
CA GLY A 183 42.25 11.42 -33.03
C GLY A 183 43.08 10.25 -33.50
N THR A 184 44.41 10.32 -33.23
CA THR A 184 45.37 9.29 -33.67
C THR A 184 45.38 8.08 -32.75
N GLY A 185 45.65 6.90 -33.30
CA GLY A 185 45.83 5.67 -32.47
C GLY A 185 44.57 4.95 -32.09
N ASN A 186 43.46 5.18 -32.84
CA ASN A 186 42.20 4.44 -32.68
C ASN A 186 41.55 4.56 -31.28
N PRO A 187 41.33 5.74 -30.72
CA PRO A 187 40.72 5.89 -29.41
C PRO A 187 39.26 5.40 -29.41
N ILE A 188 38.80 4.87 -28.26
CA ILE A 188 37.42 4.43 -28.03
C ILE A 188 36.63 5.57 -27.39
N GLY A 189 35.51 5.93 -27.96
CA GLY A 189 34.61 6.93 -27.40
C GLY A 189 33.19 6.43 -27.31
N LYS A 190 32.59 6.47 -26.13
CA LYS A 190 31.21 6.09 -25.91
C LYS A 190 30.44 7.21 -25.22
N LEU A 191 29.30 7.59 -25.79
CA LEU A 191 28.38 8.56 -25.20
C LEU A 191 27.00 7.93 -25.06
N ASN A 192 26.54 7.75 -23.85
CA ASN A 192 25.21 7.22 -23.52
C ASN A 192 24.35 8.35 -23.00
N ILE A 193 23.25 8.67 -23.70
CA ILE A 193 22.31 9.74 -23.33
C ILE A 193 20.97 9.08 -22.99
N THR A 194 20.67 8.91 -21.70
CA THR A 194 19.50 8.13 -21.26
C THR A 194 18.37 8.99 -20.71
N GLY A 195 18.68 10.15 -20.12
CA GLY A 195 17.68 11.04 -19.52
C GLY A 195 18.04 12.51 -19.53
N GLY A 196 19.30 12.85 -19.84
CA GLY A 196 19.81 14.21 -19.89
C GLY A 196 19.88 14.79 -21.31
N THR A 197 20.45 15.99 -21.39
CA THR A 197 20.67 16.70 -22.66
C THR A 197 22.16 16.83 -22.96
N VAL A 198 22.57 16.56 -24.20
CA VAL A 198 23.89 16.90 -24.73
C VAL A 198 23.69 18.03 -25.75
N ASP A 199 24.26 19.19 -25.47
CA ASP A 199 24.09 20.42 -26.22
C ASP A 199 25.41 20.81 -26.87
N VAL A 200 25.45 20.76 -28.21
CA VAL A 200 26.63 21.00 -29.00
C VAL A 200 26.46 22.26 -29.89
N LYS A 201 27.39 23.19 -29.83
CA LYS A 201 27.24 24.46 -30.53
C LYS A 201 27.61 24.40 -32.01
N THR A 202 28.59 23.59 -32.40
CA THR A 202 29.08 23.59 -33.79
C THR A 202 28.78 22.30 -34.53
N ALA A 203 29.38 21.19 -34.11
CA ALA A 203 29.18 19.89 -34.78
C ALA A 203 29.56 18.71 -33.86
N VAL A 204 29.03 17.54 -34.22
CA VAL A 204 29.38 16.26 -33.62
C VAL A 204 30.24 15.48 -34.62
N ASN A 205 31.43 15.07 -34.22
CA ASN A 205 32.33 14.24 -35.00
C ASN A 205 32.48 12.89 -34.32
N ILE A 206 32.28 11.79 -35.04
CA ILE A 206 32.35 10.44 -34.47
C ILE A 206 33.40 9.66 -35.24
N GLY A 207 34.45 9.26 -34.56
CA GLY A 207 35.57 8.50 -35.15
C GLY A 207 35.22 7.02 -35.42
N THR A 208 36.24 6.26 -35.88
CA THR A 208 36.04 4.84 -36.23
C THR A 208 35.49 4.03 -35.09
N TYR A 209 35.99 4.21 -33.84
CA TYR A 209 35.57 3.50 -32.63
C TYR A 209 34.70 4.37 -31.71
N GLY A 210 34.18 5.48 -32.23
CA GLY A 210 33.21 6.31 -31.55
C GLY A 210 31.78 5.81 -31.73
N GLN A 211 30.98 5.87 -30.65
CA GLN A 211 29.55 5.55 -30.66
C GLN A 211 28.77 6.48 -29.74
N ILE A 212 27.56 6.85 -30.15
CA ILE A 212 26.56 7.55 -29.35
C ILE A 212 25.33 6.65 -29.25
N PHE A 213 24.84 6.43 -28.02
CA PHE A 213 23.63 5.68 -27.76
C PHE A 213 22.60 6.60 -27.09
N ILE A 214 21.40 6.71 -27.64
CA ILE A 214 20.30 7.53 -27.12
C ILE A 214 19.15 6.61 -26.71
N SER A 215 18.67 6.75 -25.49
CA SER A 215 17.51 6.00 -25.00
C SER A 215 16.67 6.84 -24.05
N GLY A 216 15.49 6.35 -23.70
CA GLY A 216 14.57 7.03 -22.80
C GLY A 216 14.20 8.43 -23.29
N ILE A 217 14.39 9.44 -22.46
CA ILE A 217 14.16 10.85 -22.80
C ILE A 217 15.45 11.61 -23.14
N GLY A 218 16.55 10.88 -23.29
CA GLY A 218 17.83 11.48 -23.66
C GLY A 218 17.77 12.21 -24.99
N GLN A 219 18.46 13.36 -25.09
CA GLN A 219 18.49 14.13 -26.33
C GLN A 219 19.88 14.67 -26.65
N LEU A 220 20.21 14.66 -27.94
CA LEU A 220 21.38 15.32 -28.51
C LEU A 220 20.90 16.52 -29.29
N ILE A 221 21.39 17.72 -28.99
CA ILE A 221 21.02 18.95 -29.63
C ILE A 221 22.27 19.59 -30.28
N VAL A 222 22.15 20.00 -31.52
CA VAL A 222 23.24 20.71 -32.23
C VAL A 222 22.71 22.02 -32.79
N THR A 223 23.44 23.10 -32.60
CA THR A 223 23.03 24.41 -33.13
C THR A 223 23.14 24.45 -34.66
N GLY A 224 22.13 25.06 -35.28
CA GLY A 224 22.02 25.17 -36.73
C GLY A 224 21.38 23.93 -37.37
N GLU A 225 21.29 23.98 -38.72
CA GLU A 225 20.76 22.86 -39.50
C GLU A 225 21.87 21.80 -39.68
N LYS A 226 21.73 20.71 -38.92
CA LYS A 226 22.65 19.55 -38.90
C LYS A 226 21.94 18.23 -39.23
N LYS A 227 20.72 18.31 -39.77
CA LYS A 227 19.87 17.15 -39.99
C LYS A 227 20.56 16.08 -40.83
N ILE A 228 21.07 16.44 -42.01
CA ILE A 228 21.73 15.48 -42.92
C ILE A 228 22.97 14.83 -42.25
N ALA A 229 23.78 15.60 -41.54
CA ALA A 229 24.99 15.07 -40.88
C ALA A 229 24.63 14.07 -39.80
N LEU A 230 23.60 14.35 -38.97
CA LEU A 230 23.17 13.49 -37.90
C LEU A 230 22.45 12.23 -38.42
N GLU A 231 21.62 12.36 -39.45
CA GLU A 231 21.02 11.24 -40.17
C GLU A 231 22.07 10.33 -40.82
N THR A 232 23.15 10.91 -41.35
CA THR A 232 24.31 10.13 -41.84
C THR A 232 24.98 9.34 -40.72
N HIS A 233 25.18 9.93 -39.56
CA HIS A 233 25.71 9.19 -38.39
C HIS A 233 24.78 8.07 -37.95
N ILE A 234 23.46 8.26 -37.97
CA ILE A 234 22.47 7.24 -37.70
C ILE A 234 22.52 6.12 -38.72
N GLY A 235 22.51 6.45 -40.03
CA GLY A 235 22.64 5.50 -41.13
C GLY A 235 23.89 4.63 -41.04
N ASN A 236 25.01 5.22 -40.60
CA ASN A 236 26.30 4.53 -40.39
C ASN A 236 26.38 3.80 -39.05
N LYS A 237 25.29 3.69 -38.28
CA LYS A 237 25.22 3.06 -36.94
C LYS A 237 26.21 3.66 -35.93
N LYS A 238 26.56 4.93 -36.09
CA LYS A 238 27.39 5.70 -35.14
C LYS A 238 26.54 6.34 -34.04
N ILE A 239 25.27 6.67 -34.35
CA ILE A 239 24.26 7.05 -33.38
C ILE A 239 23.19 5.98 -33.44
N THR A 240 22.92 5.35 -32.29
CA THR A 240 22.02 4.20 -32.18
C THR A 240 21.01 4.39 -31.03
N CYS A 241 19.98 3.56 -30.99
CA CYS A 241 18.98 3.50 -29.92
C CYS A 241 18.64 2.03 -29.58
N PRO A 242 17.83 1.76 -28.55
CA PRO A 242 17.40 0.40 -28.22
C PRO A 242 16.74 -0.30 -29.41
N ILE A 243 16.88 -1.63 -29.44
CA ILE A 243 16.24 -2.47 -30.47
C ILE A 243 14.73 -2.26 -30.43
N GLY A 244 14.12 -2.09 -31.59
CA GLY A 244 12.67 -1.84 -31.73
C GLY A 244 12.28 -0.36 -31.58
N GLN A 245 13.24 0.53 -31.32
CA GLN A 245 13.00 1.98 -31.32
C GLN A 245 13.66 2.63 -32.56
N SER A 246 13.26 3.84 -32.87
CA SER A 246 13.85 4.66 -33.93
C SER A 246 14.27 6.04 -33.40
N LEU A 247 15.15 6.71 -34.12
CA LEU A 247 15.58 8.06 -33.81
C LEU A 247 14.88 9.07 -34.73
N ALA A 248 14.36 10.13 -34.14
CA ALA A 248 13.84 11.28 -34.84
C ALA A 248 14.91 12.39 -34.91
N VAL A 249 15.15 12.93 -36.08
CA VAL A 249 16.03 14.10 -36.30
C VAL A 249 15.17 15.27 -36.75
N VAL A 250 15.04 16.27 -35.87
CA VAL A 250 14.16 17.43 -36.11
C VAL A 250 14.97 18.71 -36.07
N TYR A 251 14.85 19.53 -37.14
CA TYR A 251 15.36 20.92 -37.20
C TYR A 251 14.22 21.90 -36.95
N ASN A 252 14.32 22.76 -35.95
CA ASN A 252 13.28 23.71 -35.53
C ASN A 252 13.50 25.13 -36.03
N GLY A 253 14.37 25.34 -37.05
CA GLY A 253 14.75 26.65 -37.56
C GLY A 253 15.99 27.24 -36.89
N THR A 254 16.41 26.74 -35.73
CA THR A 254 17.57 27.24 -34.98
C THR A 254 18.53 26.12 -34.60
N ARG A 255 18.01 24.97 -34.22
CA ARG A 255 18.74 23.82 -33.67
C ARG A 255 18.23 22.52 -34.26
N THR A 256 19.11 21.54 -34.39
CA THR A 256 18.75 20.17 -34.75
C THR A 256 18.83 19.27 -33.51
N SER A 257 17.77 18.55 -33.26
CA SER A 257 17.71 17.59 -32.15
C SER A 257 17.59 16.14 -32.62
N VAL A 258 18.25 15.22 -31.91
CA VAL A 258 18.09 13.77 -32.07
C VAL A 258 17.50 13.23 -30.78
N THR A 259 16.35 12.59 -30.89
CA THR A 259 15.62 11.99 -29.77
C THR A 259 15.06 10.64 -30.18
N ILE A 260 14.63 9.84 -29.20
CA ILE A 260 13.82 8.66 -29.52
C ILE A 260 12.52 9.11 -30.19
N SER A 261 12.22 8.51 -31.34
CA SER A 261 10.89 8.67 -31.95
C SER A 261 9.88 7.92 -31.11
N GLN A 262 8.97 8.66 -30.47
CA GLN A 262 7.88 8.04 -29.71
C GLN A 262 6.89 7.45 -30.72
N ASP A 263 6.78 6.11 -30.74
CA ASP A 263 5.72 5.44 -31.49
C ASP A 263 4.38 5.77 -30.84
N PRO A 264 3.45 6.43 -31.53
CA PRO A 264 2.14 6.75 -30.97
C PRO A 264 1.32 5.49 -30.61
N ASN A 265 1.67 4.33 -31.17
CA ASN A 265 1.02 3.05 -30.88
C ASN A 265 1.66 2.29 -29.71
N ARG A 266 2.82 2.72 -29.21
CA ARG A 266 3.45 2.11 -28.04
C ARG A 266 2.62 2.41 -26.81
N MET A 267 2.47 1.40 -25.93
CA MET A 267 1.68 1.55 -24.68
C MET A 267 2.30 2.51 -23.66
N ILE A 268 3.52 2.99 -23.86
CA ILE A 268 4.17 3.99 -23.01
C ILE A 268 4.67 5.18 -23.80
N GLN A 269 4.49 6.36 -23.21
CA GLN A 269 5.18 7.60 -23.62
C GLN A 269 5.97 8.16 -22.45
N GLU A 270 7.25 8.45 -22.66
CA GLU A 270 8.14 8.94 -21.62
C GLU A 270 8.36 10.44 -21.73
N TYR A 271 8.29 11.11 -20.56
CA TYR A 271 8.59 12.53 -20.39
C TYR A 271 9.61 12.70 -19.26
N THR A 272 10.15 13.90 -19.08
CA THR A 272 11.18 14.16 -18.06
C THR A 272 10.76 13.71 -16.67
N ASN A 273 9.59 14.16 -16.19
CA ASN A 273 9.15 13.95 -14.80
C ASN A 273 8.03 12.92 -14.68
N TYR A 274 7.44 12.45 -15.75
CA TYR A 274 6.34 11.52 -15.76
C TYR A 274 6.36 10.60 -16.97
N ILE A 275 5.54 9.56 -16.92
CA ILE A 275 5.21 8.71 -18.05
C ILE A 275 3.70 8.76 -18.30
N ILE A 276 3.29 8.40 -19.51
CA ILE A 276 1.90 8.09 -19.83
C ILE A 276 1.85 6.64 -20.28
N LEU A 277 1.08 5.82 -19.58
CA LEU A 277 0.69 4.49 -20.03
C LEU A 277 -0.66 4.58 -20.72
N LYS A 278 -0.80 4.03 -21.93
CA LYS A 278 -2.05 4.08 -22.71
C LYS A 278 -2.22 2.86 -23.59
N ASN A 279 -3.46 2.40 -23.78
CA ASN A 279 -3.82 1.29 -24.67
C ASN A 279 -5.02 1.62 -25.58
N GLY A 280 -5.43 2.89 -25.66
CA GLY A 280 -6.60 3.33 -26.43
C GLY A 280 -7.89 3.37 -25.62
N ILE A 281 -7.95 2.68 -24.45
CA ILE A 281 -9.08 2.68 -23.53
C ILE A 281 -8.70 3.43 -22.25
N ILE A 282 -7.60 3.03 -21.65
CA ILE A 282 -7.01 3.62 -20.43
C ILE A 282 -5.85 4.55 -20.83
N GLU A 283 -5.78 5.69 -20.15
CA GLU A 283 -4.62 6.59 -20.15
C GLU A 283 -4.27 6.95 -18.70
N ALA A 284 -3.10 6.53 -18.25
CA ALA A 284 -2.58 6.81 -16.91
C ALA A 284 -1.31 7.67 -16.98
N LYS A 285 -1.34 8.85 -16.35
CA LYS A 285 -0.16 9.71 -16.18
C LYS A 285 0.44 9.46 -14.80
N ILE A 286 1.71 9.03 -14.76
CA ILE A 286 2.37 8.62 -13.53
C ILE A 286 3.66 9.41 -13.35
N GLU A 287 3.86 10.00 -12.18
CA GLU A 287 5.06 10.77 -11.83
C GLU A 287 6.23 9.84 -11.52
N LYS A 288 7.41 10.12 -12.10
CA LYS A 288 8.58 9.25 -11.99
C LYS A 288 9.20 9.22 -10.60
N SER A 289 9.17 10.33 -9.89
CA SER A 289 9.84 10.47 -8.59
C SER A 289 9.04 9.93 -7.40
N THR A 290 7.73 9.77 -7.56
CA THR A 290 6.81 9.40 -6.46
C THR A 290 5.98 8.16 -6.75
N SER A 291 5.97 7.68 -8.00
CA SER A 291 5.01 6.68 -8.51
C SER A 291 3.54 7.11 -8.47
N ASN A 292 3.24 8.36 -8.14
CA ASN A 292 1.85 8.83 -8.02
C ASN A 292 1.14 8.85 -9.37
N ILE A 293 -0.06 8.27 -9.44
CA ILE A 293 -0.92 8.41 -10.60
C ILE A 293 -1.56 9.80 -10.55
N GLN A 294 -1.08 10.71 -11.36
CA GLN A 294 -1.60 12.08 -11.43
C GLN A 294 -2.93 12.18 -12.18
N SER A 295 -3.17 11.28 -13.14
CA SER A 295 -4.38 11.24 -13.97
C SER A 295 -4.66 9.80 -14.37
N LEU A 296 -5.91 9.39 -14.34
CA LEU A 296 -6.38 8.11 -14.85
C LEU A 296 -7.67 8.33 -15.64
N LYS A 297 -7.59 8.13 -16.95
CA LYS A 297 -8.73 8.33 -17.84
C LYS A 297 -9.21 7.02 -18.44
N ILE A 298 -10.53 6.90 -18.57
CA ILE A 298 -11.18 5.89 -19.42
C ILE A 298 -11.88 6.59 -20.58
N ASN A 299 -11.58 6.19 -21.80
CA ASN A 299 -12.12 6.80 -23.02
C ASN A 299 -12.03 8.34 -23.00
N GLY A 300 -10.95 8.89 -22.45
CA GLY A 300 -10.70 10.32 -22.32
C GLY A 300 -11.34 11.01 -21.11
N VAL A 301 -12.18 10.33 -20.33
CA VAL A 301 -12.82 10.88 -19.12
C VAL A 301 -11.94 10.68 -17.91
N GLU A 302 -11.60 11.78 -17.20
CA GLU A 302 -10.76 11.79 -16.00
C GLU A 302 -11.51 11.26 -14.78
N THR A 303 -11.01 10.21 -14.18
CA THR A 303 -11.64 9.55 -13.03
C THR A 303 -11.07 10.01 -11.68
N LEU A 304 -9.85 10.54 -11.66
CA LEU A 304 -9.20 10.99 -10.43
C LEU A 304 -9.35 12.50 -10.22
N LEU A 305 -9.38 12.91 -8.96
CA LEU A 305 -9.42 14.32 -8.58
C LEU A 305 -8.09 15.00 -8.95
N GLN A 306 -8.14 16.07 -9.75
CA GLN A 306 -6.97 16.75 -10.29
C GLN A 306 -6.53 17.95 -9.45
N THR A 307 -7.46 18.59 -8.76
CA THR A 307 -7.19 19.77 -7.93
C THR A 307 -7.99 19.71 -6.65
N ASN A 308 -7.35 20.06 -5.54
CA ASN A 308 -8.00 20.23 -4.25
C ASN A 308 -7.46 21.51 -3.60
N THR A 309 -8.27 22.55 -3.58
CA THR A 309 -7.88 23.87 -3.05
C THR A 309 -7.70 23.87 -1.54
N SER A 310 -8.44 23.01 -0.84
CA SER A 310 -8.36 22.88 0.62
C SER A 310 -7.15 22.08 1.09
N ASN A 311 -6.71 21.10 0.27
CA ASN A 311 -5.54 20.28 0.55
C ASN A 311 -4.88 19.81 -0.76
N PRO A 312 -3.88 20.52 -1.29
CA PRO A 312 -3.26 20.22 -2.56
C PRO A 312 -2.62 18.83 -2.67
N THR A 313 -2.34 18.15 -1.56
CA THR A 313 -1.76 16.80 -1.54
C THR A 313 -2.81 15.71 -1.72
N ARG A 314 -4.11 16.02 -1.58
CA ARG A 314 -5.22 15.08 -1.69
C ARG A 314 -5.78 15.04 -3.11
N VAL A 315 -4.95 14.61 -4.04
CA VAL A 315 -5.27 14.49 -5.48
C VAL A 315 -4.63 13.24 -6.07
N GLY A 316 -5.17 12.76 -7.19
CA GLY A 316 -4.62 11.60 -7.89
C GLY A 316 -4.64 10.31 -7.06
N SER A 317 -3.56 9.54 -7.13
CA SER A 317 -3.35 8.34 -6.31
C SER A 317 -1.91 8.28 -5.83
N TYR A 318 -1.70 7.84 -4.59
CA TYR A 318 -0.37 7.69 -4.00
C TYR A 318 -0.30 6.47 -3.09
N TYR A 319 0.94 6.02 -2.83
CA TYR A 319 1.27 5.06 -1.79
C TYR A 319 1.84 5.77 -0.57
N ASP A 320 1.48 5.28 0.61
CA ASP A 320 2.06 5.72 1.88
C ASP A 320 2.27 4.56 2.84
N LEU A 321 3.13 4.80 3.82
CA LEU A 321 3.37 3.88 4.93
C LEU A 321 3.38 4.64 6.26
N THR A 322 3.08 3.89 7.32
CA THR A 322 3.20 4.37 8.70
C THR A 322 4.09 3.41 9.48
N SER A 323 5.00 3.96 10.25
CA SER A 323 5.90 3.23 11.16
C SER A 323 6.03 3.98 12.47
N SER A 324 6.80 3.48 13.42
CA SER A 324 7.16 4.24 14.64
C SER A 324 7.90 5.54 14.33
N ALA A 325 8.55 5.63 13.17
CA ALA A 325 9.18 6.86 12.68
C ALA A 325 8.17 7.90 12.15
N GLY A 326 6.89 7.54 12.02
CA GLY A 326 5.80 8.40 11.57
C GLY A 326 5.22 8.00 10.21
N PHE A 327 4.54 8.96 9.59
CA PHE A 327 3.92 8.83 8.27
C PHE A 327 4.89 9.23 7.17
N GLU A 328 4.99 8.43 6.12
CA GLU A 328 5.88 8.68 4.97
C GLU A 328 5.17 8.36 3.65
N THR A 329 5.28 9.25 2.67
CA THR A 329 4.89 9.01 1.29
C THR A 329 6.12 8.63 0.45
N ILE A 330 5.90 7.93 -0.65
CA ILE A 330 6.99 7.54 -1.54
C ILE A 330 7.50 8.77 -2.30
N GLY A 331 8.82 8.99 -2.20
CA GLY A 331 9.53 10.06 -2.90
C GLY A 331 10.95 9.63 -3.27
N GLY A 332 11.55 10.26 -4.28
CA GLY A 332 12.90 9.93 -4.75
C GLY A 332 13.00 8.60 -5.49
N ALA A 333 11.89 8.08 -6.02
CA ALA A 333 11.88 6.85 -6.78
C ALA A 333 12.60 6.99 -8.14
N THR A 334 13.15 5.89 -8.61
CA THR A 334 13.76 5.76 -9.94
C THR A 334 12.86 4.91 -10.82
N PHE A 335 12.44 5.50 -11.93
CA PHE A 335 11.61 4.83 -12.94
C PHE A 335 12.44 3.88 -13.81
N SER A 336 11.88 2.72 -14.15
CA SER A 336 12.38 1.83 -15.19
C SER A 336 11.24 1.05 -15.85
N ILE A 337 11.46 0.60 -17.09
CA ILE A 337 10.57 -0.38 -17.73
C ILE A 337 11.08 -1.76 -17.31
N LYS A 338 10.27 -2.48 -16.55
CA LYS A 338 10.59 -3.83 -16.07
C LYS A 338 10.46 -4.85 -17.20
N GLU A 339 9.37 -4.75 -17.95
CA GLU A 339 9.10 -5.62 -19.07
C GLU A 339 8.17 -4.92 -20.08
N GLU A 340 8.42 -5.13 -21.35
CA GLU A 340 7.55 -4.67 -22.44
C GLU A 340 7.39 -5.79 -23.46
N THR A 341 6.15 -6.21 -23.67
CA THR A 341 5.76 -7.27 -24.59
C THR A 341 4.73 -6.75 -25.60
N ALA A 342 4.28 -7.59 -26.52
CA ALA A 342 3.18 -7.26 -27.42
C ALA A 342 1.83 -7.10 -26.71
N ASP A 343 1.67 -7.71 -25.52
CA ASP A 343 0.41 -7.84 -24.81
C ASP A 343 0.31 -6.95 -23.55
N TYR A 344 1.43 -6.57 -22.96
CA TYR A 344 1.47 -5.72 -21.78
C TYR A 344 2.80 -4.98 -21.61
N ILE A 345 2.77 -3.95 -20.79
CA ILE A 345 3.95 -3.28 -20.27
C ILE A 345 3.91 -3.23 -18.74
N ASP A 346 5.01 -3.60 -18.09
CA ASP A 346 5.27 -3.48 -16.65
C ASP A 346 6.32 -2.40 -16.41
N VAL A 347 5.99 -1.41 -15.61
CA VAL A 347 6.88 -0.32 -15.20
C VAL A 347 7.09 -0.31 -13.71
N SER A 348 8.34 -0.06 -13.30
CA SER A 348 8.80 -0.06 -11.91
C SER A 348 9.22 1.35 -11.49
N PHE A 349 8.91 1.68 -10.23
CA PHE A 349 9.33 2.89 -9.52
C PHE A 349 10.01 2.45 -8.22
N SER A 350 11.32 2.31 -8.27
CA SER A 350 12.10 1.77 -7.17
C SER A 350 12.69 2.87 -6.30
N ARG A 351 12.39 2.82 -5.00
CA ARG A 351 12.94 3.69 -3.97
C ARG A 351 13.74 2.85 -2.96
N PRO A 352 15.07 2.80 -3.07
CA PRO A 352 15.90 2.19 -2.05
C PRO A 352 15.91 3.03 -0.77
N TYR A 353 16.09 2.37 0.38
CA TYR A 353 16.36 3.07 1.63
C TYR A 353 17.72 3.75 1.59
N ILE A 354 17.74 5.03 1.97
CA ILE A 354 18.95 5.84 2.13
C ILE A 354 18.95 6.42 3.53
N ALA A 355 19.93 6.02 4.34
CA ALA A 355 20.06 6.50 5.71
C ALA A 355 20.18 8.03 5.77
N GLY A 356 19.42 8.64 6.67
CA GLY A 356 19.35 10.10 6.83
C GLY A 356 18.47 10.83 5.79
N VAL A 357 17.89 10.11 4.82
CA VAL A 357 16.96 10.64 3.82
C VAL A 357 15.55 10.09 4.05
N ASN A 358 15.43 8.77 4.12
CA ASN A 358 14.15 8.10 4.39
C ASN A 358 14.02 7.81 5.89
N SER A 359 12.84 8.04 6.44
CA SER A 359 12.58 7.77 7.87
C SER A 359 12.41 6.29 8.16
N THR A 360 11.83 5.53 7.23
CA THR A 360 11.57 4.10 7.39
C THR A 360 12.58 3.27 6.60
N PRO A 361 13.34 2.36 7.25
CA PRO A 361 14.42 1.60 6.62
C PRO A 361 13.91 0.40 5.80
N VAL A 362 13.19 0.71 4.72
CA VAL A 362 12.63 -0.27 3.78
C VAL A 362 12.81 0.22 2.34
N ASP A 363 13.24 -0.67 1.45
CA ASP A 363 13.18 -0.45 0.00
C ASP A 363 11.72 -0.65 -0.44
N ALA A 364 11.21 0.24 -1.29
CA ALA A 364 9.89 0.09 -1.92
C ALA A 364 10.04 0.06 -3.44
N ASP A 365 9.47 -0.95 -4.10
CA ASP A 365 9.39 -1.05 -5.55
C ASP A 365 7.93 -1.16 -5.96
N ILE A 366 7.41 -0.10 -6.58
CA ILE A 366 6.00 0.01 -6.97
C ILE A 366 5.89 -0.22 -8.47
N HIS A 367 4.99 -1.10 -8.86
CA HIS A 367 4.78 -1.49 -10.24
C HIS A 367 3.38 -1.13 -10.72
N TYR A 368 3.32 -0.76 -12.00
CA TYR A 368 2.06 -0.64 -12.74
C TYR A 368 2.16 -1.43 -14.04
N VAL A 369 1.13 -2.24 -14.30
CA VAL A 369 1.07 -3.09 -15.49
C VAL A 369 -0.17 -2.73 -16.31
N LEU A 370 0.05 -2.24 -17.52
CA LEU A 370 -1.02 -1.99 -18.48
C LEU A 370 -1.05 -3.10 -19.52
N LYS A 371 -2.20 -3.76 -19.68
CA LYS A 371 -2.42 -4.76 -20.74
C LYS A 371 -3.08 -4.11 -21.96
N LYS A 372 -2.74 -4.60 -23.14
CA LYS A 372 -3.14 -4.01 -24.43
C LYS A 372 -4.66 -3.88 -24.63
N ALA A 373 -5.43 -4.84 -24.15
CA ALA A 373 -6.88 -4.89 -24.35
C ALA A 373 -7.67 -4.82 -23.03
N ASP A 374 -7.07 -4.27 -21.99
CA ASP A 374 -7.69 -4.23 -20.67
C ASP A 374 -8.20 -2.85 -20.29
N ASN A 375 -9.28 -2.79 -19.50
CA ASN A 375 -9.90 -1.58 -19.02
C ASN A 375 -9.36 -1.15 -17.65
N GLY A 376 -8.15 -1.54 -17.28
CA GLY A 376 -7.61 -1.24 -15.99
C GLY A 376 -6.09 -1.25 -15.97
N LEU A 377 -5.57 -0.83 -14.82
CA LEU A 377 -4.15 -0.77 -14.52
C LEU A 377 -3.89 -1.69 -13.33
N TYR A 378 -3.20 -2.81 -13.55
CA TYR A 378 -2.74 -3.63 -12.42
C TYR A 378 -1.64 -2.89 -11.67
N THR A 379 -1.63 -3.07 -10.37
CA THR A 379 -0.57 -2.56 -9.51
C THR A 379 -0.16 -3.60 -8.49
N TYR A 380 1.13 -3.63 -8.19
CA TYR A 380 1.71 -4.38 -7.09
C TYR A 380 2.91 -3.65 -6.53
N SER A 381 3.29 -3.97 -5.32
CA SER A 381 4.48 -3.38 -4.70
C SER A 381 5.27 -4.44 -3.96
N ILE A 382 6.59 -4.26 -3.92
CA ILE A 382 7.50 -5.13 -3.20
C ILE A 382 8.21 -4.27 -2.15
N LEU A 383 8.02 -4.61 -0.88
CA LEU A 383 8.78 -4.02 0.21
C LEU A 383 9.91 -4.97 0.61
N LYS A 384 11.11 -4.43 0.86
CA LYS A 384 12.28 -5.22 1.25
C LYS A 384 13.06 -4.53 2.37
N HIS A 385 13.33 -5.26 3.44
CA HIS A 385 14.30 -4.90 4.46
C HIS A 385 15.53 -5.76 4.29
N LYS A 386 16.71 -5.14 4.22
CA LYS A 386 17.98 -5.85 4.12
C LYS A 386 18.62 -5.98 5.51
N ALA A 387 19.29 -7.09 5.79
CA ALA A 387 19.96 -7.34 7.06
C ALA A 387 20.87 -6.20 7.55
N ALA A 388 21.41 -5.41 6.62
CA ALA A 388 22.24 -4.25 6.95
C ALA A 388 21.46 -3.01 7.41
N TYR A 389 20.13 -2.99 7.23
CA TYR A 389 19.31 -1.84 7.60
C TYR A 389 19.04 -1.82 9.11
N PRO A 390 18.74 -0.64 9.70
CA PRO A 390 18.29 -0.56 11.09
C PRO A 390 16.97 -1.31 11.29
N ASN A 391 16.63 -1.57 12.56
CA ASN A 391 15.33 -2.12 12.90
C ASN A 391 14.20 -1.32 12.25
N PHE A 392 13.16 -2.02 11.84
CA PHE A 392 12.03 -1.47 11.11
C PHE A 392 10.73 -2.04 11.65
N ASP A 393 9.72 -1.21 11.77
CA ASP A 393 8.34 -1.62 12.00
C ASP A 393 7.44 -1.08 10.91
N LEU A 394 6.41 -1.85 10.54
CA LEU A 394 5.42 -1.45 9.55
C LEU A 394 4.03 -1.43 10.16
N GLY A 395 3.55 -0.25 10.52
CA GLY A 395 2.20 -0.06 11.05
C GLY A 395 1.12 -0.05 9.98
N SER A 396 1.42 0.44 8.78
CA SER A 396 0.52 0.32 7.62
C SER A 396 1.27 0.49 6.29
N TRP A 397 0.75 -0.16 5.24
CA TRP A 397 1.12 0.05 3.84
C TRP A 397 -0.15 0.18 3.01
N ARG A 398 -0.32 1.32 2.30
CA ARG A 398 -1.60 1.67 1.68
C ARG A 398 -1.43 2.31 0.31
N GLN A 399 -2.47 2.14 -0.53
CA GLN A 399 -2.72 3.01 -1.68
C GLN A 399 -4.03 3.77 -1.49
N VAL A 400 -4.02 5.06 -1.79
CA VAL A 400 -5.19 5.94 -1.74
C VAL A 400 -5.44 6.50 -3.13
N LEU A 401 -6.70 6.44 -3.59
CA LEU A 401 -7.17 7.08 -4.82
C LEU A 401 -8.18 8.17 -4.46
N TRP A 402 -7.90 9.40 -4.84
CA TRP A 402 -8.85 10.51 -4.73
C TRP A 402 -9.68 10.55 -6.00
N ILE A 403 -10.98 10.29 -5.86
CA ILE A 403 -11.89 10.12 -6.99
C ILE A 403 -12.55 11.45 -7.33
N ASN A 404 -12.74 11.69 -8.59
CA ASN A 404 -13.44 12.86 -9.10
C ASN A 404 -14.97 12.68 -8.91
N ASN A 405 -15.51 13.19 -7.82
CA ASN A 405 -16.92 13.09 -7.49
C ASN A 405 -17.84 13.97 -8.36
N THR A 406 -17.32 14.76 -9.30
CA THR A 406 -18.11 15.35 -10.39
C THR A 406 -18.44 14.33 -11.49
N VAL A 407 -17.66 13.24 -11.57
CA VAL A 407 -17.80 12.18 -12.58
C VAL A 407 -18.52 10.97 -11.99
N THR A 408 -18.27 10.66 -10.71
CA THR A 408 -18.95 9.57 -9.99
C THR A 408 -19.78 10.13 -8.85
N ASP A 409 -20.96 9.58 -8.61
CA ASP A 409 -21.91 10.05 -7.62
C ASP A 409 -22.42 8.95 -6.67
N LYS A 410 -21.94 7.73 -6.82
CA LYS A 410 -22.33 6.58 -6.00
C LYS A 410 -21.12 5.82 -5.47
N ILE A 411 -21.19 5.40 -4.21
CA ILE A 411 -20.29 4.40 -3.61
C ILE A 411 -20.95 3.03 -3.74
N CYS A 412 -20.17 2.01 -4.13
CA CYS A 412 -20.60 0.62 -4.16
C CYS A 412 -19.55 -0.23 -3.48
N VAL A 413 -19.95 -0.96 -2.45
CA VAL A 413 -19.06 -1.87 -1.71
C VAL A 413 -19.58 -3.31 -1.80
N ASN A 414 -20.88 -3.48 -1.66
CA ASN A 414 -21.59 -4.73 -1.92
C ASN A 414 -23.01 -4.43 -2.44
N ASP A 415 -23.78 -5.46 -2.74
CA ASP A 415 -25.14 -5.27 -3.31
C ASP A 415 -26.12 -4.55 -2.36
N LEU A 416 -25.83 -4.53 -1.05
CA LEU A 416 -26.65 -3.87 -0.02
C LEU A 416 -26.12 -2.47 0.35
N LYS A 417 -24.81 -2.24 0.19
CA LYS A 417 -24.15 -0.96 0.51
C LYS A 417 -23.80 -0.20 -0.77
N THR A 418 -24.82 0.45 -1.33
CA THR A 418 -24.72 1.35 -2.50
C THR A 418 -25.40 2.67 -2.17
N TRP A 419 -24.64 3.77 -2.14
CA TRP A 419 -25.11 5.07 -1.67
C TRP A 419 -24.75 6.19 -2.62
N ASN A 420 -25.62 7.21 -2.70
CA ASN A 420 -25.27 8.46 -3.38
C ASN A 420 -24.26 9.25 -2.54
N MET A 421 -23.18 9.70 -3.16
CA MET A 421 -22.20 10.55 -2.50
C MET A 421 -22.67 12.01 -2.45
N PRO A 422 -22.24 12.78 -1.43
CA PRO A 422 -22.28 14.24 -1.50
C PRO A 422 -21.56 14.75 -2.73
N GLN A 423 -22.11 15.79 -3.34
CA GLN A 423 -21.59 16.36 -4.57
C GLN A 423 -20.79 17.66 -4.28
N PRO A 424 -19.88 18.07 -5.18
CA PRO A 424 -19.23 19.37 -5.07
C PRO A 424 -20.25 20.50 -4.97
N GLY A 425 -20.12 21.32 -3.92
CA GLY A 425 -21.05 22.40 -3.63
C GLY A 425 -22.12 22.08 -2.58
N ASP A 426 -22.25 20.83 -2.16
CA ASP A 426 -23.09 20.48 -1.01
C ASP A 426 -22.49 21.11 0.26
N ALA A 427 -23.36 21.65 1.11
CA ALA A 427 -22.94 22.22 2.39
C ALA A 427 -22.79 21.12 3.44
N TRP A 428 -21.82 21.28 4.32
CA TRP A 428 -21.49 20.38 5.41
C TRP A 428 -21.55 21.14 6.74
N SER A 429 -22.05 20.49 7.77
CA SER A 429 -22.07 21.10 9.10
C SER A 429 -20.67 21.35 9.64
N ALA A 430 -20.48 22.51 10.26
CA ALA A 430 -19.23 22.81 10.97
C ALA A 430 -19.02 21.93 12.22
N THR A 431 -20.08 21.29 12.71
CA THR A 431 -20.03 20.39 13.87
C THR A 431 -19.74 18.99 13.38
N SER A 432 -18.48 18.64 13.27
CA SER A 432 -18.07 17.25 13.01
C SER A 432 -17.88 16.52 14.34
N ILE A 433 -18.50 15.38 14.44
CA ILE A 433 -18.05 14.35 15.36
C ILE A 433 -16.89 13.65 14.62
N PRO A 434 -15.84 13.22 15.30
CA PRO A 434 -14.70 12.60 14.61
C PRO A 434 -15.16 11.58 13.57
N GLU A 435 -14.88 11.88 12.28
CA GLU A 435 -15.12 11.01 11.11
C GLU A 435 -16.59 10.78 10.71
N ILE A 436 -17.55 11.51 11.32
CA ILE A 436 -18.95 11.55 10.90
C ILE A 436 -19.35 13.02 10.76
N ILE A 437 -19.75 13.42 9.56
CA ILE A 437 -20.06 14.80 9.21
C ILE A 437 -21.49 14.89 8.71
N LYS A 438 -22.30 15.80 9.28
CA LYS A 438 -23.65 16.03 8.79
C LYS A 438 -23.63 16.80 7.46
N ILE A 439 -24.48 16.37 6.53
CA ILE A 439 -24.67 17.01 5.23
C ILE A 439 -25.87 17.94 5.34
N ASP A 440 -25.68 19.22 5.04
CA ASP A 440 -26.74 20.25 5.22
C ASP A 440 -27.47 20.60 3.92
N SER A 441 -26.93 20.23 2.75
CA SER A 441 -27.57 20.44 1.45
C SER A 441 -27.32 19.30 0.47
N GLY A 442 -27.97 19.35 -0.71
CA GLY A 442 -27.81 18.36 -1.77
C GLY A 442 -28.73 17.14 -1.60
N VAL A 443 -28.46 16.10 -2.38
CA VAL A 443 -29.28 14.88 -2.43
C VAL A 443 -29.33 14.12 -1.10
N ARG A 444 -28.34 14.35 -0.24
CA ARG A 444 -28.22 13.74 1.09
C ARG A 444 -28.44 14.73 2.24
N ALA A 445 -29.07 15.87 2.00
CA ALA A 445 -29.35 16.84 3.04
C ALA A 445 -30.05 16.21 4.27
N GLY A 446 -29.59 16.51 5.47
CA GLY A 446 -30.07 15.94 6.73
C GLY A 446 -29.49 14.57 7.10
N LYS A 447 -28.73 13.92 6.21
CA LYS A 447 -28.01 12.68 6.46
C LYS A 447 -26.58 12.97 6.93
N TYR A 448 -25.84 11.93 7.21
CA TYR A 448 -24.45 11.99 7.63
C TYR A 448 -23.55 11.25 6.63
N ASP A 449 -22.28 11.64 6.55
CA ASP A 449 -21.22 10.94 5.85
C ASP A 449 -20.28 10.35 6.91
N GLY A 450 -20.37 9.05 7.10
CA GLY A 450 -19.54 8.29 8.02
C GLY A 450 -18.38 7.65 7.26
N LYS A 451 -17.16 8.00 7.60
CA LYS A 451 -15.97 7.53 6.89
C LYS A 451 -15.87 6.00 6.80
N TYR A 452 -16.34 5.29 7.81
CA TYR A 452 -16.24 3.82 7.87
C TYR A 452 -17.57 3.09 7.63
N GLU A 453 -18.60 3.82 7.25
CA GLU A 453 -19.91 3.22 6.95
C GLU A 453 -19.83 2.17 5.85
N PHE A 454 -18.91 2.37 4.88
CA PHE A 454 -18.73 1.50 3.73
C PHE A 454 -17.58 0.49 3.91
N SER A 455 -17.12 0.28 5.14
CA SER A 455 -16.14 -0.75 5.46
C SER A 455 -16.81 -2.12 5.52
N GLU A 456 -16.13 -3.11 4.92
CA GLU A 456 -16.55 -4.50 4.91
C GLU A 456 -15.33 -5.42 5.08
N PRO A 457 -15.48 -6.65 5.58
CA PRO A 457 -14.39 -7.61 5.61
C PRO A 457 -13.82 -7.83 4.20
N LEU A 458 -12.53 -7.54 4.00
CA LEU A 458 -11.89 -7.60 2.67
C LEU A 458 -12.03 -8.96 2.00
N VAL A 459 -11.99 -10.06 2.77
CA VAL A 459 -12.16 -11.42 2.24
C VAL A 459 -13.52 -11.63 1.55
N SER A 460 -14.51 -10.82 1.89
CA SER A 460 -15.85 -10.84 1.27
C SER A 460 -15.95 -9.90 0.06
N LEU A 461 -14.98 -8.99 -0.12
CA LEU A 461 -14.96 -7.99 -1.18
C LEU A 461 -14.11 -8.46 -2.36
N LYS A 462 -14.75 -8.69 -3.48
CA LYS A 462 -14.07 -8.98 -4.76
C LYS A 462 -13.83 -7.71 -5.56
N ALA A 463 -14.71 -6.74 -5.43
CA ALA A 463 -14.60 -5.40 -5.99
C ALA A 463 -15.29 -4.39 -5.07
N TYR A 464 -14.81 -3.15 -5.08
CA TYR A 464 -15.47 -2.00 -4.46
C TYR A 464 -15.00 -0.70 -5.11
N GLY A 465 -15.80 0.35 -5.03
CA GLY A 465 -15.42 1.63 -5.60
C GLY A 465 -16.60 2.56 -5.85
N HIS A 466 -16.51 3.34 -6.92
CA HIS A 466 -17.46 4.40 -7.24
C HIS A 466 -18.05 4.23 -8.63
N SER A 467 -19.31 4.65 -8.80
CA SER A 467 -19.99 4.61 -10.08
C SER A 467 -20.88 5.84 -10.30
N SER A 468 -21.49 5.95 -11.47
CA SER A 468 -22.43 7.02 -11.81
C SER A 468 -23.46 6.58 -12.85
N ASP A 469 -24.72 6.94 -12.64
CA ASP A 469 -25.77 6.87 -13.67
C ASP A 469 -25.67 8.05 -14.64
N LYS A 470 -25.20 9.21 -14.16
CA LYS A 470 -25.12 10.44 -14.97
C LYS A 470 -24.06 10.37 -16.06
N ASN A 471 -22.90 9.86 -15.73
CA ASN A 471 -21.73 9.80 -16.62
C ASN A 471 -21.44 8.38 -17.12
N ASN A 472 -22.18 7.38 -16.65
CA ASN A 472 -22.03 5.98 -17.06
C ASN A 472 -20.61 5.43 -16.79
N ILE A 473 -19.91 5.93 -15.78
CA ILE A 473 -18.54 5.58 -15.44
C ILE A 473 -18.52 4.86 -14.09
N GLY A 474 -17.67 3.84 -14.01
CA GLY A 474 -17.28 3.19 -12.77
C GLY A 474 -15.75 3.17 -12.63
N ILE A 475 -15.27 3.33 -11.40
CA ILE A 475 -13.87 3.17 -10.99
C ILE A 475 -13.82 2.28 -9.76
N TRP A 476 -13.02 1.23 -9.83
CA TRP A 476 -13.06 0.11 -8.89
C TRP A 476 -11.68 -0.36 -8.50
N THR A 477 -11.55 -0.86 -7.28
CA THR A 477 -10.50 -1.80 -6.92
C THR A 477 -11.04 -3.22 -7.09
N VAL A 478 -10.34 -4.06 -7.83
CA VAL A 478 -10.69 -5.46 -8.09
C VAL A 478 -9.58 -6.35 -7.54
N MET A 479 -9.96 -7.28 -6.66
CA MET A 479 -9.04 -8.18 -5.96
C MET A 479 -9.11 -9.58 -6.55
N GLY A 480 -8.03 -10.07 -7.14
CA GLY A 480 -7.92 -11.46 -7.60
C GLY A 480 -7.64 -12.44 -6.45
N ASN A 481 -7.08 -11.96 -5.35
CA ASN A 481 -6.78 -12.74 -4.14
C ASN A 481 -6.56 -11.83 -2.95
N HIS A 482 -6.48 -12.44 -1.75
CA HIS A 482 -6.29 -11.75 -0.48
C HIS A 482 -5.06 -12.26 0.30
N GLU A 483 -4.13 -13.02 -0.33
CA GLU A 483 -3.02 -13.68 0.38
C GLU A 483 -2.10 -12.73 1.14
N TYR A 484 -1.97 -11.49 0.66
CA TYR A 484 -1.03 -10.49 1.19
C TYR A 484 -1.63 -9.60 2.28
N PHE A 485 -2.93 -9.65 2.52
CA PHE A 485 -3.57 -8.90 3.60
C PHE A 485 -3.30 -9.56 4.95
N ASN A 486 -3.17 -8.74 5.98
CA ASN A 486 -3.12 -9.21 7.38
C ASN A 486 -4.52 -9.55 7.89
N SER A 487 -4.58 -10.19 9.07
CA SER A 487 -5.82 -10.50 9.82
C SER A 487 -6.83 -11.41 9.10
N GLY A 488 -6.47 -12.03 7.98
CA GLY A 488 -7.30 -13.01 7.26
C GLY A 488 -8.77 -12.59 7.09
N PRO A 489 -9.74 -13.47 7.43
CA PRO A 489 -11.17 -13.15 7.29
C PRO A 489 -11.67 -11.99 8.16
N SER A 490 -10.94 -11.62 9.22
CA SER A 490 -11.33 -10.52 10.10
C SER A 490 -10.76 -9.16 9.65
N HIS A 491 -9.97 -9.10 8.58
CA HIS A 491 -9.47 -7.83 8.07
C HIS A 491 -10.62 -6.94 7.59
N HIS A 492 -10.85 -5.88 8.31
CA HIS A 492 -11.96 -4.95 8.14
C HIS A 492 -11.42 -3.53 8.26
N ASP A 493 -11.41 -2.78 7.16
CA ASP A 493 -10.86 -1.42 7.13
C ASP A 493 -11.66 -0.53 6.20
N LEU A 494 -11.24 0.72 6.08
CA LEU A 494 -11.76 1.66 5.11
C LEU A 494 -11.53 1.11 3.68
N ASN A 495 -12.60 0.86 2.94
CA ASN A 495 -12.54 0.43 1.55
C ASN A 495 -12.86 1.59 0.60
N ALA A 496 -14.03 2.20 0.80
CA ALA A 496 -14.47 3.36 0.06
C ALA A 496 -15.12 4.36 1.01
N ALA A 497 -15.01 5.64 0.68
CA ALA A 497 -15.73 6.73 1.33
C ALA A 497 -16.05 7.78 0.27
N SER A 498 -16.77 8.85 0.62
CA SER A 498 -17.08 9.91 -0.32
C SER A 498 -15.82 10.51 -0.95
N GLY A 499 -15.64 10.27 -2.26
CA GLY A 499 -14.50 10.74 -3.04
C GLY A 499 -13.18 10.00 -2.80
N ILE A 500 -13.17 8.85 -2.13
CA ILE A 500 -11.96 8.07 -1.82
C ILE A 500 -12.19 6.59 -2.11
N ILE A 501 -11.21 5.95 -2.74
CA ILE A 501 -11.00 4.50 -2.69
C ILE A 501 -9.69 4.25 -1.96
N HIS A 502 -9.69 3.31 -1.03
CA HIS A 502 -8.57 3.02 -0.15
C HIS A 502 -8.25 1.52 -0.15
N VAL A 503 -6.97 1.19 -0.29
CA VAL A 503 -6.46 -0.18 -0.22
C VAL A 503 -5.40 -0.23 0.88
N CYS A 504 -5.79 -0.68 2.07
CA CYS A 504 -4.86 -0.92 3.18
C CYS A 504 -4.36 -2.36 3.09
N MET A 505 -3.15 -2.54 2.57
CA MET A 505 -2.58 -3.86 2.28
C MET A 505 -1.88 -4.47 3.48
N ASN A 506 -1.46 -3.65 4.43
CA ASN A 506 -0.86 -4.07 5.69
C ASN A 506 -1.30 -3.14 6.80
N GLY A 507 -1.49 -3.68 8.00
CA GLY A 507 -1.96 -2.93 9.15
C GLY A 507 -3.41 -2.53 9.07
N VAL A 508 -3.76 -1.44 9.71
CA VAL A 508 -5.09 -0.82 9.73
C VAL A 508 -4.96 0.70 9.71
N HIS A 509 -5.98 1.39 9.24
CA HIS A 509 -5.92 2.85 8.99
C HIS A 509 -5.54 3.69 10.22
N TYR A 510 -5.86 3.25 11.42
CA TYR A 510 -5.52 3.96 12.68
C TYR A 510 -4.45 3.28 13.52
N GLY A 511 -3.61 2.52 12.89
CA GLY A 511 -2.51 1.83 13.53
C GLY A 511 -2.90 0.44 14.00
N SER A 512 -2.15 -0.52 13.57
CA SER A 512 -1.98 -1.81 14.21
C SER A 512 -0.76 -1.76 15.11
N ALA A 513 -0.54 -2.82 15.86
CA ALA A 513 0.75 -3.03 16.50
C ALA A 513 1.90 -3.08 15.47
N GLY A 514 1.57 -3.36 14.20
CA GLY A 514 2.55 -3.60 13.15
C GLY A 514 3.34 -4.89 13.40
N PHE A 515 4.31 -5.13 12.56
CA PHE A 515 5.33 -6.16 12.81
C PHE A 515 6.72 -5.51 12.79
N ASN A 516 7.70 -6.18 13.41
CA ASN A 516 9.06 -5.67 13.53
C ASN A 516 10.01 -6.59 12.78
N VAL A 517 10.94 -6.01 12.01
CA VAL A 517 12.08 -6.69 11.42
C VAL A 517 13.34 -6.11 12.03
N LEU A 518 14.19 -6.96 12.60
CA LEU A 518 15.40 -6.53 13.29
C LEU A 518 16.57 -6.35 12.33
N GLN A 519 17.51 -5.51 12.72
CA GLN A 519 18.81 -5.47 12.03
C GLN A 519 19.48 -6.85 12.09
N GLY A 520 19.94 -7.34 10.96
CA GLY A 520 20.45 -8.69 10.78
C GLY A 520 19.48 -9.62 10.08
N GLU A 521 18.22 -9.22 9.91
CA GLU A 521 17.17 -9.99 9.25
C GLU A 521 16.85 -9.45 7.85
N ASP A 522 16.81 -10.34 6.86
CA ASP A 522 16.30 -10.04 5.53
C ASP A 522 14.80 -10.34 5.48
N TRP A 523 14.01 -9.38 5.06
CA TRP A 523 12.58 -9.55 4.85
C TRP A 523 12.14 -9.01 3.50
N SER A 524 11.18 -9.68 2.86
CA SER A 524 10.55 -9.20 1.62
C SER A 524 9.13 -9.70 1.49
N LYS A 525 8.21 -8.80 1.12
CA LYS A 525 6.82 -9.14 0.86
C LYS A 525 6.32 -8.43 -0.39
N ILE A 526 5.62 -9.16 -1.27
CA ILE A 526 4.87 -8.58 -2.38
C ILE A 526 3.42 -8.38 -1.97
N TYR A 527 2.88 -7.20 -2.26
CA TYR A 527 1.49 -6.80 -2.06
C TYR A 527 0.82 -6.61 -3.41
N GLY A 528 -0.22 -7.37 -3.66
CA GLY A 528 -0.87 -7.45 -4.96
C GLY A 528 -0.42 -8.69 -5.79
N PRO A 529 -0.63 -8.70 -7.12
CA PRO A 529 -1.31 -7.68 -7.91
C PRO A 529 -2.81 -7.57 -7.64
N TYR A 530 -3.32 -6.34 -7.70
CA TYR A 530 -4.73 -6.02 -7.79
C TYR A 530 -4.96 -5.03 -8.94
N LEU A 531 -6.20 -4.86 -9.35
CA LEU A 531 -6.53 -4.07 -10.53
C LEU A 531 -7.27 -2.80 -10.13
N ILE A 532 -6.76 -1.65 -10.55
CA ILE A 532 -7.53 -0.39 -10.63
C ILE A 532 -8.31 -0.47 -11.92
N TYR A 533 -9.57 -0.85 -11.83
CA TYR A 533 -10.45 -1.11 -12.97
C TYR A 533 -11.35 0.07 -13.23
N ALA A 534 -11.49 0.47 -14.49
CA ALA A 534 -12.44 1.48 -14.90
C ALA A 534 -13.34 0.93 -16.01
N ASN A 535 -14.63 1.22 -15.93
CA ASN A 535 -15.59 0.77 -16.93
C ASN A 535 -16.59 1.86 -17.31
N GLN A 536 -17.25 1.66 -18.44
CA GLN A 536 -18.25 2.58 -18.96
C GLN A 536 -19.41 1.78 -19.54
N LYS A 537 -20.47 1.62 -18.75
CA LYS A 537 -21.71 0.93 -19.10
C LYS A 537 -22.87 1.93 -19.04
N THR A 538 -24.08 1.48 -19.34
CA THR A 538 -25.28 2.33 -19.47
C THR A 538 -25.84 2.86 -18.14
N THR A 539 -25.49 2.24 -17.01
CA THR A 539 -25.98 2.62 -15.66
C THR A 539 -24.92 2.32 -14.60
N ALA A 540 -25.06 2.92 -13.42
CA ALA A 540 -24.23 2.62 -12.26
C ALA A 540 -24.31 1.15 -11.86
N THR A 541 -25.51 0.56 -11.90
CA THR A 541 -25.70 -0.88 -11.64
C THR A 541 -25.00 -1.75 -12.66
N ALA A 542 -25.11 -1.43 -13.95
CA ALA A 542 -24.40 -2.18 -14.99
C ALA A 542 -22.89 -2.07 -14.87
N ASN A 543 -22.34 -0.92 -14.43
CA ASN A 543 -20.93 -0.78 -14.08
C ASN A 543 -20.55 -1.69 -12.90
N TRP A 544 -21.39 -1.75 -11.86
CA TRP A 544 -21.17 -2.62 -10.70
C TRP A 544 -21.17 -4.11 -11.08
N ASP A 545 -22.14 -4.55 -11.87
CA ASP A 545 -22.24 -5.95 -12.33
C ASP A 545 -21.04 -6.35 -13.20
N ASP A 546 -20.57 -5.44 -14.03
CA ASP A 546 -19.35 -5.64 -14.84
C ASP A 546 -18.09 -5.72 -13.96
N ALA A 547 -18.00 -4.89 -12.90
CA ALA A 547 -16.90 -4.97 -11.93
C ALA A 547 -16.88 -6.30 -11.17
N LYS A 548 -18.05 -6.81 -10.76
CA LYS A 548 -18.18 -8.15 -10.14
C LYS A 548 -17.77 -9.26 -11.11
N THR A 549 -18.17 -9.15 -12.39
CA THR A 549 -17.78 -10.09 -13.44
C THR A 549 -16.26 -10.07 -13.65
N ARG A 550 -15.66 -8.88 -13.64
CA ARG A 550 -14.22 -8.73 -13.73
C ARG A 550 -13.50 -9.37 -12.55
N ALA A 551 -14.00 -9.18 -11.34
CA ALA A 551 -13.44 -9.77 -10.14
C ALA A 551 -13.46 -11.30 -10.18
N ALA A 552 -14.56 -11.92 -10.63
CA ALA A 552 -14.66 -13.36 -10.79
C ALA A 552 -13.67 -13.91 -11.83
N LYS A 553 -13.40 -13.15 -12.90
CA LYS A 553 -12.37 -13.48 -13.88
C LYS A 553 -10.98 -13.45 -13.25
N ASP A 554 -10.60 -12.38 -12.57
CA ASP A 554 -9.28 -12.22 -11.95
C ASP A 554 -9.03 -13.28 -10.86
N GLU A 555 -10.07 -13.65 -10.08
CA GLU A 555 -10.00 -14.74 -9.11
C GLU A 555 -9.71 -16.09 -9.77
N THR A 556 -10.29 -16.33 -10.96
CA THR A 556 -10.07 -17.56 -11.73
C THR A 556 -8.67 -17.60 -12.37
N GLU A 557 -8.17 -16.46 -12.82
CA GLU A 557 -6.86 -16.31 -13.46
C GLU A 557 -5.70 -16.25 -12.46
N TRP A 558 -5.98 -16.02 -11.17
CA TRP A 558 -4.96 -15.99 -10.13
C TRP A 558 -4.43 -17.41 -9.79
N PRO A 559 -3.12 -17.63 -9.63
CA PRO A 559 -1.99 -16.70 -9.82
C PRO A 559 -1.77 -16.33 -11.28
N PHE A 560 -1.57 -15.02 -11.52
CA PHE A 560 -1.49 -14.46 -12.87
C PHE A 560 -0.26 -14.99 -13.63
N ALA A 561 -0.50 -15.78 -14.67
CA ALA A 561 0.55 -16.44 -15.45
C ALA A 561 1.47 -15.47 -16.24
N TRP A 562 1.04 -14.23 -16.43
CA TRP A 562 1.81 -13.19 -17.13
C TRP A 562 2.91 -12.56 -16.25
N LEU A 563 2.85 -12.67 -14.91
CA LEU A 563 3.83 -12.07 -14.00
C LEU A 563 5.04 -13.01 -13.82
N THR A 564 5.81 -13.22 -14.89
CA THR A 564 6.92 -14.20 -14.96
C THR A 564 8.26 -13.65 -14.47
N ASN A 565 8.47 -12.33 -14.53
CA ASN A 565 9.75 -11.69 -14.24
C ASN A 565 9.83 -11.09 -12.83
N THR A 566 9.00 -11.59 -11.88
CA THR A 566 8.95 -11.15 -10.48
C THR A 566 9.20 -12.34 -9.57
N PRO A 567 10.43 -12.54 -9.09
CA PRO A 567 10.79 -13.71 -8.26
C PRO A 567 9.98 -13.83 -6.98
N GLU A 568 9.53 -12.71 -6.42
CA GLU A 568 8.68 -12.63 -5.22
C GLU A 568 7.24 -13.14 -5.46
N TYR A 569 6.86 -13.38 -6.72
CA TYR A 569 5.53 -13.86 -7.11
C TYR A 569 5.61 -15.28 -7.71
N PRO A 570 5.53 -16.33 -6.89
CA PRO A 570 5.52 -17.69 -7.41
C PRO A 570 4.27 -17.95 -8.23
N LEU A 571 4.46 -18.46 -9.46
CA LEU A 571 3.38 -18.94 -10.33
C LEU A 571 2.78 -20.24 -9.77
N THR A 572 1.69 -20.74 -10.38
CA THR A 572 0.98 -21.94 -9.94
C THR A 572 1.89 -23.15 -9.70
N ALA A 573 2.87 -23.39 -10.57
CA ALA A 573 3.84 -24.48 -10.40
C ALA A 573 4.77 -24.31 -9.17
N GLY A 574 4.94 -23.08 -8.69
CA GLY A 574 5.69 -22.77 -7.49
C GLY A 574 4.84 -22.79 -6.20
N ARG A 575 3.58 -23.21 -6.27
CA ARG A 575 2.62 -23.23 -5.15
C ARG A 575 2.08 -24.65 -4.92
N GLY A 576 1.56 -24.91 -3.72
CA GLY A 576 0.89 -26.17 -3.37
C GLY A 576 -0.56 -25.96 -2.97
N ASN A 577 -1.25 -27.05 -2.67
CA ASN A 577 -2.63 -27.03 -2.19
C ASN A 577 -2.74 -27.79 -0.86
N ILE A 578 -3.79 -27.48 -0.09
CA ILE A 578 -4.12 -28.21 1.13
C ILE A 578 -5.57 -28.66 1.03
N THR A 579 -5.84 -29.95 1.28
CA THR A 579 -7.20 -30.51 1.27
C THR A 579 -7.49 -31.28 2.55
N GLY A 580 -8.75 -31.44 2.87
CA GLY A 580 -9.23 -32.24 3.99
C GLY A 580 -10.74 -32.15 4.16
N ASN A 581 -11.23 -32.79 5.21
CA ASN A 581 -12.61 -32.70 5.66
C ASN A 581 -12.60 -32.25 7.12
N PHE A 582 -13.34 -31.21 7.45
CA PHE A 582 -13.43 -30.63 8.77
C PHE A 582 -14.80 -30.88 9.37
N SER A 583 -14.83 -31.48 10.56
CA SER A 583 -16.03 -31.71 11.36
C SER A 583 -15.96 -30.98 12.69
N ILE A 584 -17.11 -30.66 13.26
CA ILE A 584 -17.25 -30.09 14.59
C ILE A 584 -18.16 -31.01 15.42
N THR A 585 -17.71 -31.37 16.59
CA THR A 585 -18.50 -32.11 17.61
C THR A 585 -18.69 -31.22 18.82
N ASP A 586 -19.92 -30.77 19.06
CA ASP A 586 -20.30 -30.00 20.24
C ASP A 586 -21.28 -30.80 21.12
N PRO A 587 -20.88 -31.20 22.34
CA PRO A 587 -21.76 -31.98 23.22
C PRO A 587 -23.06 -31.27 23.63
N SER A 588 -23.09 -29.94 23.54
CA SER A 588 -24.23 -29.10 23.92
C SER A 588 -25.12 -28.69 22.76
N LYS A 589 -24.62 -28.83 21.50
CA LYS A 589 -25.29 -28.37 20.29
C LYS A 589 -25.07 -29.39 19.16
N SER A 590 -25.91 -30.43 19.13
CA SER A 590 -25.77 -31.57 18.21
C SER A 590 -25.99 -31.19 16.71
N GLU A 591 -26.59 -30.05 16.43
CA GLU A 591 -26.82 -29.48 15.08
C GLU A 591 -25.58 -28.86 14.49
N VAL A 592 -24.56 -28.54 15.27
CA VAL A 592 -23.32 -27.93 14.80
C VAL A 592 -22.51 -28.97 14.03
N ASN A 593 -22.05 -28.60 12.85
CA ASN A 593 -21.22 -29.43 11.98
C ASN A 593 -20.11 -28.60 11.33
N GLY A 594 -19.22 -29.20 10.57
CA GLY A 594 -18.09 -28.55 9.92
C GLY A 594 -18.40 -27.70 8.68
N GLY A 595 -19.64 -27.72 8.16
CA GLY A 595 -20.01 -27.01 6.94
C GLY A 595 -20.10 -25.50 7.15
N GLY A 596 -19.56 -24.73 6.20
CA GLY A 596 -19.53 -23.26 6.24
C GLY A 596 -18.50 -22.68 7.23
N ALA A 597 -17.64 -23.49 7.85
CA ALA A 597 -16.56 -23.00 8.69
C ALA A 597 -15.50 -22.26 7.88
N TRP A 598 -14.96 -21.17 8.40
CA TRP A 598 -13.71 -20.61 7.92
C TRP A 598 -12.56 -21.54 8.28
N ILE A 599 -11.72 -21.87 7.29
CA ILE A 599 -10.52 -22.67 7.48
C ILE A 599 -9.39 -22.08 6.66
N GLY A 600 -8.21 -21.96 7.27
CA GLY A 600 -7.09 -21.29 6.60
C GLY A 600 -5.76 -21.62 7.23
N VAL A 601 -4.69 -21.22 6.56
CA VAL A 601 -3.32 -21.36 7.05
C VAL A 601 -2.65 -20.00 7.13
N ALA A 602 -1.95 -19.80 8.24
CA ALA A 602 -1.14 -18.62 8.52
C ALA A 602 0.13 -19.03 9.28
N LYS A 603 1.16 -18.18 9.27
CA LYS A 603 2.21 -18.27 10.28
C LYS A 603 1.69 -17.72 11.61
N LEU A 604 2.39 -17.99 12.69
CA LEU A 604 2.07 -17.39 13.98
C LEU A 604 2.71 -16.01 14.05
N SER A 605 2.00 -15.05 14.63
CA SER A 605 2.60 -13.77 15.00
C SER A 605 3.64 -13.97 16.11
N ASP A 606 4.64 -13.12 16.15
CA ASP A 606 5.68 -13.13 17.19
C ASP A 606 5.19 -12.58 18.53
N ASP A 607 3.95 -12.07 18.57
CA ASP A 607 3.35 -11.61 19.80
C ASP A 607 3.03 -12.77 20.75
N SER A 608 2.80 -12.47 22.02
CA SER A 608 2.51 -13.47 23.07
C SER A 608 1.25 -14.29 22.80
N ASN A 609 0.41 -13.90 21.83
CA ASN A 609 -0.83 -14.58 21.50
C ASN A 609 -0.66 -15.64 20.41
N GLY A 610 0.38 -15.52 19.56
CA GLY A 610 0.65 -16.47 18.47
C GLY A 610 -0.57 -16.64 17.55
N ASN A 611 -1.29 -15.54 17.23
CA ASN A 611 -2.59 -15.58 16.59
C ASN A 611 -2.51 -15.02 15.17
N TRP A 612 -3.20 -15.68 14.24
CA TRP A 612 -3.29 -15.24 12.83
C TRP A 612 -3.90 -13.84 12.66
N GLN A 613 -4.72 -13.36 13.58
CA GLN A 613 -5.33 -12.03 13.52
C GLN A 613 -4.29 -10.91 13.73
N PHE A 614 -3.17 -11.21 14.37
CA PHE A 614 -2.07 -10.28 14.63
C PHE A 614 -0.89 -10.48 13.69
N GLU A 615 -0.96 -11.50 12.81
CA GLU A 615 0.10 -11.81 11.88
C GLU A 615 0.00 -10.88 10.67
N GLU A 616 0.99 -10.02 10.47
CA GLU A 616 1.04 -8.99 9.43
C GLU A 616 2.27 -9.13 8.51
N GLU A 617 3.28 -9.89 8.94
CA GLU A 617 4.55 -10.04 8.23
C GLU A 617 4.45 -10.95 7.00
N ASN A 618 3.67 -12.03 7.10
CA ASN A 618 3.62 -13.11 6.12
C ASN A 618 2.32 -13.13 5.31
N TYR A 619 2.07 -14.25 4.63
CA TYR A 619 0.89 -14.49 3.80
C TYR A 619 -0.10 -15.41 4.51
N GLN A 620 -1.40 -15.22 4.24
CA GLN A 620 -2.48 -16.03 4.79
C GLN A 620 -3.40 -16.53 3.69
N TYR A 621 -3.97 -17.72 3.85
CA TYR A 621 -4.84 -18.35 2.85
C TYR A 621 -6.08 -18.91 3.53
N TRP A 622 -7.26 -18.42 3.18
CA TRP A 622 -8.51 -18.75 3.83
C TRP A 622 -9.60 -19.13 2.84
N VAL A 623 -10.37 -20.16 3.17
CA VAL A 623 -11.56 -20.58 2.42
C VAL A 623 -12.68 -20.94 3.39
N LYS A 624 -13.90 -21.07 2.90
CA LYS A 624 -14.99 -21.72 3.63
C LYS A 624 -15.08 -23.18 3.24
N THR A 625 -15.36 -24.04 4.19
CA THR A 625 -15.71 -25.44 3.93
C THR A 625 -17.03 -25.53 3.18
N ASP A 626 -17.23 -26.56 2.36
CA ASP A 626 -18.53 -26.88 1.79
C ASP A 626 -19.52 -27.39 2.85
N VAL A 627 -20.76 -27.64 2.48
CA VAL A 627 -21.81 -28.12 3.40
C VAL A 627 -21.48 -29.44 4.11
N SER A 628 -20.58 -30.21 3.54
CA SER A 628 -20.10 -31.49 4.09
C SER A 628 -18.79 -31.38 4.87
N GLY A 629 -18.27 -30.15 5.03
CA GLY A 629 -17.01 -29.89 5.71
C GLY A 629 -15.74 -30.06 4.85
N ASN A 630 -15.86 -30.37 3.56
CA ASN A 630 -14.68 -30.48 2.69
C ASN A 630 -14.09 -29.09 2.40
N PHE A 631 -12.76 -29.04 2.31
CA PHE A 631 -12.05 -27.82 1.94
C PHE A 631 -10.89 -28.07 1.00
N ASN A 632 -10.55 -27.05 0.21
CA ASN A 632 -9.39 -27.02 -0.66
C ASN A 632 -8.81 -25.61 -0.68
N ILE A 633 -7.72 -25.41 0.08
CA ILE A 633 -6.95 -24.17 0.08
C ILE A 633 -5.93 -24.29 -1.05
N LYS A 634 -6.17 -23.53 -2.15
CA LYS A 634 -5.37 -23.59 -3.38
C LYS A 634 -4.25 -22.56 -3.38
N ASN A 635 -3.22 -22.86 -4.15
CA ASN A 635 -2.16 -21.91 -4.52
C ASN A 635 -1.41 -21.32 -3.31
N VAL A 636 -1.22 -22.12 -2.27
CA VAL A 636 -0.45 -21.74 -1.07
C VAL A 636 1.04 -21.72 -1.40
N ARG A 637 1.77 -20.70 -0.98
CA ARG A 637 3.24 -20.64 -1.09
C ARG A 637 3.87 -21.77 -0.28
N PRO A 638 4.98 -22.39 -0.74
CA PRO A 638 5.68 -23.42 0.03
C PRO A 638 6.14 -22.87 1.38
N GLY A 639 6.01 -23.70 2.41
CA GLY A 639 6.40 -23.33 3.77
C GLY A 639 5.72 -24.20 4.82
N THR A 640 6.01 -23.91 6.07
CA THR A 640 5.35 -24.52 7.25
C THR A 640 4.40 -23.51 7.86
N TYR A 641 3.18 -23.93 8.08
CA TYR A 641 2.06 -23.10 8.56
C TYR A 641 1.38 -23.74 9.76
N THR A 642 0.53 -22.96 10.41
CA THR A 642 -0.50 -23.44 11.34
C THR A 642 -1.86 -23.33 10.64
N LEU A 643 -2.63 -24.41 10.69
CA LEU A 643 -4.02 -24.45 10.25
C LEU A 643 -4.90 -23.92 11.37
N PHE A 644 -5.79 -23.01 11.04
CA PHE A 644 -6.82 -22.50 11.91
C PHE A 644 -8.20 -22.75 11.31
N ALA A 645 -9.20 -22.97 12.16
CA ALA A 645 -10.59 -22.99 11.74
C ALA A 645 -11.52 -22.44 12.82
N TYR A 646 -12.57 -21.75 12.39
CA TYR A 646 -13.64 -21.28 13.27
C TYR A 646 -14.97 -21.25 12.51
N LYS A 647 -16.07 -21.26 13.25
CA LYS A 647 -17.41 -21.24 12.67
C LYS A 647 -18.35 -20.37 13.49
N GLU A 648 -19.20 -19.62 12.80
CA GLU A 648 -20.32 -18.91 13.40
C GLU A 648 -21.22 -19.85 14.20
N GLY A 649 -21.66 -19.44 15.37
CA GLY A 649 -22.41 -20.27 16.31
C GLY A 649 -21.53 -21.16 17.22
N THR A 650 -20.21 -21.10 17.03
CA THR A 650 -19.26 -21.94 17.79
C THR A 650 -18.19 -21.08 18.45
N THR A 651 -17.99 -21.26 19.75
CA THR A 651 -17.02 -20.47 20.52
C THR A 651 -15.61 -21.01 20.34
N GLY A 652 -14.64 -20.11 20.13
CA GLY A 652 -13.22 -20.45 20.02
C GLY A 652 -12.78 -20.74 18.58
N GLU A 653 -11.69 -21.45 18.47
CA GLU A 653 -11.10 -21.83 17.18
C GLU A 653 -10.33 -23.16 17.30
N TYR A 654 -10.25 -23.87 16.19
CA TYR A 654 -9.39 -25.03 16.00
C TYR A 654 -7.99 -24.58 15.59
N ARG A 655 -6.96 -25.27 16.03
CA ARG A 655 -5.57 -25.03 15.68
C ARG A 655 -4.82 -26.34 15.47
N GLN A 656 -4.07 -26.45 14.36
CA GLN A 656 -3.16 -27.55 14.09
C GLN A 656 -1.84 -26.99 13.54
N GLU A 657 -0.78 -27.21 14.27
CA GLU A 657 0.56 -26.75 13.89
C GLU A 657 1.24 -27.68 12.87
N THR A 658 2.31 -27.18 12.24
CA THR A 658 3.23 -27.96 11.38
C THR A 658 2.57 -28.51 10.12
N VAL A 659 1.72 -27.74 9.47
CA VAL A 659 1.19 -28.06 8.14
C VAL A 659 2.23 -27.65 7.09
N VAL A 660 2.86 -28.63 6.46
CA VAL A 660 3.91 -28.42 5.44
C VAL A 660 3.29 -28.36 4.05
N VAL A 661 3.58 -27.30 3.32
CA VAL A 661 3.18 -27.11 1.91
C VAL A 661 4.40 -27.17 1.01
N THR A 662 4.34 -28.04 -0.01
CA THR A 662 5.40 -28.20 -1.01
C THR A 662 4.87 -27.74 -2.38
N ALA A 663 5.74 -27.10 -3.16
CA ALA A 663 5.40 -26.64 -4.51
C ALA A 663 4.89 -27.81 -5.39
N ALA A 664 3.93 -27.54 -6.24
CA ALA A 664 3.28 -28.46 -7.16
C ALA A 664 2.67 -29.72 -6.51
N ALA A 665 2.49 -29.73 -5.18
CA ALA A 665 1.94 -30.86 -4.43
C ALA A 665 0.62 -30.49 -3.73
N THR A 666 -0.14 -31.51 -3.35
CA THR A 666 -1.32 -31.38 -2.50
C THR A 666 -1.06 -32.06 -1.17
N THR A 667 -1.09 -31.30 -0.09
CA THR A 667 -1.04 -31.81 1.28
C THR A 667 -2.45 -32.19 1.70
N ASN A 668 -2.72 -33.49 1.84
CA ASN A 668 -4.02 -33.98 2.31
C ASN A 668 -3.97 -34.22 3.81
N LEU A 669 -4.76 -33.45 4.58
CA LEU A 669 -4.86 -33.56 6.03
C LEU A 669 -5.86 -34.62 6.50
N GLY A 670 -6.61 -35.24 5.59
CA GLY A 670 -7.63 -36.23 5.93
C GLY A 670 -8.83 -35.65 6.68
N ALA A 671 -9.39 -36.44 7.58
CA ALA A 671 -10.51 -36.03 8.42
C ALA A 671 -9.98 -35.34 9.69
N ILE A 672 -10.48 -34.16 9.96
CA ILE A 672 -10.17 -33.33 11.14
C ILE A 672 -11.46 -33.17 11.93
N ASP A 673 -11.44 -33.59 13.21
CA ASP A 673 -12.56 -33.37 14.13
C ASP A 673 -12.19 -32.35 15.20
N TRP A 674 -12.96 -31.28 15.29
CA TRP A 674 -12.84 -30.28 16.35
C TRP A 674 -13.87 -30.57 17.42
N ALA A 675 -13.47 -31.26 18.49
CA ALA A 675 -14.26 -31.42 19.68
C ALA A 675 -14.28 -30.12 20.49
N ILE A 676 -15.42 -29.47 20.58
CA ILE A 676 -15.58 -28.23 21.36
C ILE A 676 -15.37 -28.52 22.83
N PRO A 677 -14.39 -27.88 23.50
CA PRO A 677 -14.22 -28.06 24.92
C PRO A 677 -15.36 -27.36 25.66
N ARG A 678 -16.24 -28.14 26.28
CA ARG A 678 -17.25 -27.65 27.19
C ARG A 678 -16.78 -27.80 28.64
N ALA A 679 -16.97 -26.76 29.42
CA ALA A 679 -16.71 -26.83 30.84
C ALA A 679 -17.72 -27.80 31.55
N ASN A 680 -17.28 -28.50 32.55
CA ASN A 680 -18.03 -29.52 33.30
C ASN A 680 -19.42 -29.00 33.71
N GLY A 681 -20.47 -29.29 32.95
CA GLY A 681 -21.81 -28.97 33.35
C GLY A 681 -22.76 -28.58 32.25
N LYS A 682 -23.95 -28.20 32.67
CA LYS A 682 -25.03 -27.77 31.79
C LYS A 682 -24.87 -26.26 31.51
N LEU A 683 -25.26 -25.84 30.31
CA LEU A 683 -25.40 -24.42 30.00
C LEU A 683 -26.48 -23.82 30.91
N ILE A 684 -26.13 -22.82 31.70
CA ILE A 684 -27.03 -22.06 32.58
C ILE A 684 -27.70 -20.93 31.79
N PHE A 685 -26.92 -20.15 31.09
CA PHE A 685 -27.39 -19.14 30.13
C PHE A 685 -26.35 -18.81 29.08
N GLU A 686 -26.82 -18.25 27.99
CA GLU A 686 -26.01 -17.63 26.97
C GLU A 686 -26.62 -16.31 26.50
N ILE A 687 -25.79 -15.37 26.08
CA ILE A 687 -26.10 -14.03 25.55
C ILE A 687 -25.21 -13.80 24.34
N GLY A 688 -25.75 -13.34 23.24
CA GLY A 688 -25.03 -13.18 22.00
C GLY A 688 -24.97 -14.45 21.15
N VAL A 689 -24.40 -14.34 19.98
CA VAL A 689 -24.10 -15.43 19.05
C VAL A 689 -22.61 -15.41 18.78
N PRO A 690 -21.86 -16.51 19.04
CA PRO A 690 -20.40 -16.47 18.79
C PRO A 690 -20.12 -16.42 17.28
N ASN A 691 -20.09 -15.21 16.72
CA ASN A 691 -19.88 -14.91 15.32
C ASN A 691 -18.72 -13.92 15.10
N ARG A 692 -18.05 -13.50 16.18
CA ARG A 692 -16.94 -12.55 16.23
C ARG A 692 -17.35 -11.11 15.93
N THR A 693 -18.65 -10.80 15.99
CA THR A 693 -19.18 -9.43 15.84
C THR A 693 -20.08 -9.10 17.04
N ALA A 694 -20.55 -7.87 17.10
CA ALA A 694 -21.58 -7.43 18.05
C ALA A 694 -22.78 -6.81 17.28
N GLU A 695 -22.93 -7.14 15.99
CA GLU A 695 -23.93 -6.55 15.13
C GLU A 695 -25.36 -6.90 15.54
N GLU A 696 -25.57 -8.06 16.15
CA GLU A 696 -26.87 -8.52 16.61
C GLU A 696 -27.39 -7.84 17.88
N TYR A 697 -26.53 -7.14 18.61
CA TYR A 697 -26.94 -6.35 19.78
C TYR A 697 -27.61 -5.04 19.39
N LYS A 698 -28.30 -4.38 20.32
CA LYS A 698 -28.97 -3.10 20.07
C LYS A 698 -27.99 -2.06 19.55
N PHE A 699 -28.30 -1.49 18.42
CA PHE A 699 -27.47 -0.55 17.62
C PHE A 699 -26.19 -1.16 17.02
N GLY A 700 -25.97 -2.47 17.04
CA GLY A 700 -24.79 -3.10 16.45
C GLY A 700 -24.75 -2.98 14.93
N ASP A 701 -25.91 -2.90 14.28
CA ASP A 701 -26.11 -2.72 12.84
C ASP A 701 -26.53 -1.27 12.47
N PHE A 702 -26.23 -0.29 13.35
CA PHE A 702 -26.67 1.08 13.15
C PHE A 702 -26.00 1.70 11.90
N ASP A 703 -26.84 2.25 11.01
CA ASP A 703 -26.37 3.00 9.85
C ASP A 703 -25.96 4.41 10.28
N TYR A 704 -24.66 4.70 10.26
CA TYR A 704 -24.10 6.02 10.61
C TYR A 704 -24.52 7.12 9.62
N CYS A 705 -24.99 6.79 8.44
CA CYS A 705 -25.58 7.76 7.53
C CYS A 705 -26.91 8.32 8.07
N GLU A 706 -27.56 7.65 9.00
CA GLU A 706 -28.81 8.08 9.64
C GLU A 706 -28.58 8.89 10.92
N GLY A 707 -27.35 9.04 11.37
CA GLY A 707 -27.04 9.86 12.55
C GLY A 707 -25.88 9.37 13.37
N PHE A 708 -25.85 9.83 14.59
CA PHE A 708 -24.82 9.50 15.56
C PHE A 708 -25.39 8.65 16.68
N VAL A 709 -24.98 7.39 16.70
CA VAL A 709 -25.57 6.37 17.59
C VAL A 709 -25.38 6.67 19.07
N GLU A 710 -24.25 7.28 19.47
CA GLU A 710 -23.98 7.64 20.88
C GLU A 710 -25.10 8.46 21.52
N ASN A 711 -25.73 9.37 20.77
CA ASN A 711 -26.81 10.20 21.27
C ASN A 711 -28.08 9.41 21.60
N LYS A 712 -28.16 8.16 21.17
CA LYS A 712 -29.32 7.28 21.40
C LYS A 712 -29.19 6.46 22.69
N PHE A 713 -27.98 6.29 23.24
CA PHE A 713 -27.78 5.43 24.42
C PHE A 713 -28.56 5.97 25.64
N ALA A 714 -28.38 7.21 26.04
CA ALA A 714 -29.03 7.79 27.21
C ALA A 714 -30.58 7.89 27.11
N THR A 715 -31.12 7.86 25.89
CA THR A 715 -32.57 7.83 25.66
C THR A 715 -33.16 6.43 25.59
N THR A 716 -32.33 5.42 25.37
CA THR A 716 -32.73 4.01 25.19
C THR A 716 -32.48 3.19 26.43
N PHE A 717 -31.37 3.44 27.12
CA PHE A 717 -30.93 2.67 28.30
C PHE A 717 -30.85 3.55 29.55
N THR A 718 -30.72 2.93 30.69
CA THR A 718 -30.45 3.56 31.98
C THR A 718 -29.14 3.08 32.57
N ASN A 719 -28.49 3.89 33.40
CA ASN A 719 -27.27 3.51 34.13
C ASN A 719 -27.63 3.07 35.58
N PRO A 720 -27.33 1.84 35.99
CA PRO A 720 -26.71 0.76 35.21
C PRO A 720 -27.68 0.14 34.20
N ILE A 721 -27.12 -0.61 33.24
CA ILE A 721 -27.92 -1.42 32.31
C ILE A 721 -28.34 -2.69 33.04
N GLU A 722 -29.65 -2.86 33.22
CA GLU A 722 -30.22 -4.02 33.88
C GLU A 722 -30.81 -4.97 32.84
N TYR A 723 -30.36 -6.21 32.81
CA TYR A 723 -30.88 -7.25 31.93
C TYR A 723 -31.20 -8.50 32.72
N THR A 724 -32.36 -9.08 32.48
CA THR A 724 -32.77 -10.35 33.05
C THR A 724 -32.68 -11.43 31.98
N VAL A 725 -31.89 -12.46 32.24
CA VAL A 725 -31.57 -13.51 31.25
C VAL A 725 -32.81 -14.26 30.82
N GLU A 726 -33.75 -14.47 31.74
CA GLU A 726 -35.02 -15.14 31.49
C GLU A 726 -35.91 -14.43 30.46
N ASP A 727 -35.74 -13.12 30.25
CA ASP A 727 -36.49 -12.32 29.26
C ASP A 727 -36.10 -12.63 27.81
N LYS A 728 -34.92 -13.23 27.58
CA LYS A 728 -34.39 -13.69 26.28
C LYS A 728 -34.35 -12.62 25.17
N ASN A 729 -34.39 -11.37 25.54
CA ASN A 729 -34.44 -10.23 24.60
C ASN A 729 -33.12 -9.44 24.57
N TRP A 730 -31.99 -10.11 24.84
CA TRP A 730 -30.68 -9.49 24.94
C TRP A 730 -30.31 -8.65 23.70
N ALA A 731 -30.71 -9.08 22.51
CA ALA A 731 -30.45 -8.36 21.25
C ALA A 731 -31.06 -6.93 21.21
N THR A 732 -32.13 -6.70 22.01
CA THR A 732 -32.77 -5.38 22.11
C THR A 732 -32.52 -4.68 23.44
N ALA A 733 -32.16 -5.45 24.48
CA ALA A 733 -31.96 -4.96 25.84
C ALA A 733 -30.51 -4.57 26.17
N LEU A 734 -29.54 -5.08 25.42
CA LEU A 734 -28.12 -4.78 25.63
C LEU A 734 -27.57 -4.02 24.41
N PRO A 735 -26.81 -2.92 24.61
CA PRO A 735 -26.15 -2.24 23.51
C PRO A 735 -24.97 -3.08 22.98
N TYR A 736 -24.58 -2.86 21.73
CA TYR A 736 -23.48 -3.57 21.07
C TYR A 736 -22.10 -3.32 21.71
N VAL A 737 -21.97 -2.29 22.53
CA VAL A 737 -20.70 -1.84 23.09
C VAL A 737 -20.90 -1.38 24.54
N GLN A 738 -19.95 -1.66 25.41
CA GLN A 738 -19.78 -1.03 26.72
C GLN A 738 -18.65 -0.02 26.64
N SER A 739 -18.94 1.27 26.91
CA SER A 739 -17.98 2.38 26.77
C SER A 739 -18.37 3.55 27.67
N GLY A 740 -17.71 4.68 27.52
CA GLY A 740 -18.14 5.95 28.13
C GLY A 740 -19.31 6.56 27.32
N TYR A 741 -20.53 6.39 27.80
CA TYR A 741 -21.73 6.94 27.17
C TYR A 741 -22.00 8.35 27.58
N PHE A 742 -22.69 9.13 26.72
CA PHE A 742 -23.27 10.42 27.09
C PHE A 742 -24.47 10.20 28.00
N ASN A 743 -24.46 10.90 29.13
CA ASN A 743 -25.62 11.04 29.99
C ASN A 743 -26.57 12.13 29.44
N THR A 744 -27.79 12.22 29.97
CA THR A 744 -28.77 13.21 29.57
C THR A 744 -28.34 14.66 29.84
N ASP A 745 -27.40 14.88 30.73
CA ASP A 745 -26.79 16.19 31.04
C ASP A 745 -25.58 16.53 30.17
N GLY A 746 -25.23 15.66 29.18
CA GLY A 746 -24.09 15.84 28.29
C GLY A 746 -22.73 15.42 28.87
N THR A 747 -22.68 14.98 30.12
CA THR A 747 -21.47 14.38 30.68
C THR A 747 -21.26 12.95 30.17
N ARG A 748 -20.06 12.40 30.28
CA ARG A 748 -19.77 10.98 29.96
C ARG A 748 -19.53 10.18 31.23
N SER A 749 -20.08 8.97 31.28
CA SER A 749 -19.77 7.95 32.26
C SER A 749 -19.82 6.56 31.67
N VAL A 750 -19.04 5.64 32.24
CA VAL A 750 -19.13 4.22 31.91
C VAL A 750 -20.30 3.62 32.69
N TRP A 751 -21.16 2.90 31.98
CA TRP A 751 -22.30 2.26 32.61
C TRP A 751 -21.99 0.79 32.89
N ASP A 752 -22.34 0.33 34.13
CA ASP A 752 -22.23 -1.07 34.48
C ASP A 752 -23.32 -1.87 33.78
N TRP A 753 -22.99 -3.11 33.38
CA TRP A 753 -23.98 -4.08 32.92
C TRP A 753 -24.27 -5.08 34.05
N ASN A 754 -25.51 -5.16 34.51
CA ASN A 754 -26.00 -6.12 35.50
C ASN A 754 -26.83 -7.18 34.78
N LEU A 755 -26.23 -8.36 34.60
CA LEU A 755 -26.88 -9.51 34.00
C LEU A 755 -27.48 -10.36 35.10
N ASN A 756 -28.80 -10.28 35.26
CA ASN A 756 -29.55 -10.94 36.33
C ASN A 756 -30.08 -12.31 35.88
N PHE A 757 -29.95 -13.33 36.69
CA PHE A 757 -30.46 -14.68 36.43
C PHE A 757 -30.88 -15.39 37.71
N THR A 758 -31.77 -16.40 37.60
CA THR A 758 -32.31 -17.12 38.74
C THR A 758 -31.89 -18.60 38.76
N LEU A 759 -31.29 -19.04 39.84
CA LEU A 759 -30.97 -20.45 40.10
C LEU A 759 -32.01 -21.08 41.01
N THR A 760 -32.51 -22.26 40.64
CA THR A 760 -33.61 -22.95 41.39
C THR A 760 -33.17 -24.16 42.20
N GLY A 761 -32.04 -24.76 41.81
CA GLY A 761 -31.58 -25.99 42.49
C GLY A 761 -30.64 -25.70 43.68
N THR A 762 -30.22 -26.77 44.31
CA THR A 762 -29.18 -26.68 45.35
C THR A 762 -27.83 -26.35 44.72
N ILE A 763 -27.17 -25.32 45.24
CA ILE A 763 -25.82 -24.95 44.77
C ILE A 763 -24.81 -25.92 45.35
N PRO A 764 -23.87 -26.50 44.55
CA PRO A 764 -22.81 -27.36 45.10
C PRO A 764 -21.93 -26.55 46.08
N THR A 765 -21.47 -27.23 47.09
CA THR A 765 -20.63 -26.59 48.14
C THR A 765 -19.16 -26.42 47.72
N THR A 766 -18.73 -27.15 46.72
CA THR A 766 -17.35 -27.13 46.18
C THR A 766 -17.36 -27.11 44.66
N GLY A 767 -16.28 -26.57 44.06
CA GLY A 767 -16.15 -26.46 42.61
C GLY A 767 -16.54 -25.09 42.10
N ASN A 768 -16.54 -24.95 40.79
CA ASN A 768 -16.77 -23.68 40.08
C ASN A 768 -17.75 -23.86 38.92
N ALA A 769 -18.56 -22.86 38.67
CA ALA A 769 -19.13 -22.64 37.37
C ALA A 769 -18.09 -21.98 36.44
N LYS A 770 -18.23 -22.11 35.14
CA LYS A 770 -17.35 -21.51 34.15
C LYS A 770 -18.09 -20.40 33.42
N LEU A 771 -17.60 -19.18 33.56
CA LEU A 771 -18.02 -18.03 32.76
C LEU A 771 -17.11 -17.93 31.55
N THR A 772 -17.70 -17.95 30.36
CA THR A 772 -17.00 -17.71 29.10
C THR A 772 -17.44 -16.36 28.52
N ILE A 773 -16.48 -15.51 28.18
CA ILE A 773 -16.73 -14.23 27.47
C ILE A 773 -15.90 -14.21 26.21
N ALA A 774 -16.60 -14.09 25.08
CA ALA A 774 -15.98 -13.76 23.80
C ALA A 774 -16.11 -12.26 23.53
N TYR A 775 -15.02 -11.67 23.12
CA TYR A 775 -14.90 -10.24 22.82
C TYR A 775 -14.81 -10.08 21.30
N ALA A 776 -15.78 -9.39 20.71
CA ALA A 776 -15.74 -9.04 19.29
C ALA A 776 -14.66 -7.99 19.02
N SER A 777 -14.46 -7.06 19.96
CA SER A 777 -13.43 -6.02 19.90
C SER A 777 -13.22 -5.41 21.28
N SER A 778 -12.05 -4.83 21.50
CA SER A 778 -11.79 -3.92 22.61
C SER A 778 -10.71 -2.92 22.27
N ASP A 779 -10.73 -1.76 22.93
CA ASP A 779 -9.67 -0.78 22.82
C ASP A 779 -9.34 -0.20 24.19
N HIS A 780 -8.07 -0.32 24.62
CA HIS A 780 -7.52 0.19 25.88
C HIS A 780 -8.44 -0.05 27.10
N ALA A 781 -9.11 -1.22 27.13
CA ALA A 781 -10.14 -1.54 28.09
C ALA A 781 -9.65 -2.47 29.18
N GLN A 782 -10.19 -2.29 30.38
CA GLN A 782 -10.15 -3.23 31.49
C GLN A 782 -11.58 -3.76 31.74
N ASN A 783 -11.72 -5.04 31.94
CA ASN A 783 -13.01 -5.61 32.30
C ASN A 783 -12.96 -6.14 33.75
N TRP A 784 -13.78 -5.58 34.63
CA TRP A 784 -13.94 -6.01 36.00
C TRP A 784 -15.24 -6.81 36.11
N ILE A 785 -15.11 -8.06 36.55
CA ILE A 785 -16.22 -9.01 36.63
C ILE A 785 -16.53 -9.28 38.08
N PHE A 786 -17.81 -9.18 38.44
CA PHE A 786 -18.29 -9.46 39.79
C PHE A 786 -19.47 -10.43 39.73
N MET A 787 -19.50 -11.35 40.68
CA MET A 787 -20.64 -12.23 40.91
C MET A 787 -21.22 -11.93 42.30
N ASN A 788 -22.50 -11.50 42.34
CA ASN A 788 -23.18 -11.09 43.58
C ASN A 788 -22.35 -10.11 44.44
N GLY A 789 -21.72 -9.13 43.78
CA GLY A 789 -20.87 -8.13 44.43
C GLY A 789 -19.44 -8.60 44.76
N SER A 790 -19.15 -9.88 44.62
CA SER A 790 -17.80 -10.41 44.83
C SER A 790 -16.99 -10.38 43.56
N ARG A 791 -15.81 -9.77 43.57
CA ARG A 791 -14.94 -9.71 42.38
C ARG A 791 -14.44 -11.10 41.98
N ILE A 792 -14.42 -11.36 40.69
CA ILE A 792 -13.94 -12.60 40.09
C ILE A 792 -12.57 -12.36 39.44
N THR A 793 -12.40 -11.22 38.71
CA THR A 793 -11.14 -10.84 38.08
C THR A 793 -10.12 -10.38 39.14
N PRO A 794 -8.80 -10.41 38.82
CA PRO A 794 -7.76 -9.76 39.65
C PRO A 794 -8.09 -8.30 39.92
N SER A 795 -7.41 -7.69 40.90
CA SER A 795 -7.60 -6.27 41.20
C SER A 795 -7.28 -5.32 40.05
N SER A 796 -6.38 -5.74 39.15
CA SER A 796 -6.06 -5.05 37.89
C SER A 796 -7.13 -5.24 36.83
N GLY A 797 -8.15 -6.10 37.05
CA GLY A 797 -9.10 -6.44 35.98
C GLY A 797 -8.54 -7.45 34.98
N TYR A 798 -9.35 -7.77 33.97
CA TYR A 798 -8.95 -8.51 32.79
C TYR A 798 -8.77 -7.50 31.61
N TYR A 799 -7.72 -7.69 30.85
CA TYR A 799 -7.43 -6.88 29.65
C TYR A 799 -7.75 -7.70 28.41
N PRO A 800 -8.89 -7.44 27.74
CA PRO A 800 -9.17 -8.08 26.45
C PRO A 800 -8.13 -7.69 25.39
N PRO A 801 -7.94 -8.49 24.32
CA PRO A 801 -7.00 -8.17 23.25
C PRO A 801 -7.27 -6.79 22.66
N ASN A 802 -6.29 -5.89 22.73
CA ASN A 802 -6.38 -4.55 22.17
C ASN A 802 -6.22 -4.62 20.64
N GLY A 803 -7.15 -4.11 19.90
CA GLY A 803 -7.07 -4.25 18.43
C GLY A 803 -8.06 -3.46 17.63
N GLY A 804 -8.80 -2.56 18.25
CA GLY A 804 -9.91 -1.95 17.55
C GLY A 804 -10.08 -0.45 17.81
N GLY A 805 -9.03 0.35 17.68
CA GLY A 805 -9.15 1.80 17.85
C GLY A 805 -10.37 2.36 17.12
N ASN A 806 -11.26 3.07 17.82
CA ASN A 806 -12.53 3.61 17.31
C ASN A 806 -13.57 2.58 16.82
N ALA A 807 -13.44 1.28 17.14
CA ALA A 807 -14.46 0.28 16.81
C ALA A 807 -15.85 0.65 17.36
N PHE A 808 -15.90 1.40 18.46
CA PHE A 808 -17.12 1.97 19.01
C PHE A 808 -17.93 2.79 18.00
N LEU A 809 -17.27 3.57 17.15
CA LEU A 809 -17.90 4.36 16.09
C LEU A 809 -18.08 3.60 14.78
N ARG A 810 -17.49 2.40 14.65
CA ARG A 810 -17.33 1.68 13.39
C ARG A 810 -17.86 0.26 13.42
N GLN A 811 -18.70 -0.06 14.40
CA GLN A 811 -19.34 -1.38 14.45
C GLN A 811 -18.38 -2.54 14.30
N SER A 812 -17.38 -2.66 15.17
CA SER A 812 -16.34 -3.70 15.16
C SER A 812 -15.31 -3.59 14.00
N ASN A 813 -15.23 -2.44 13.35
CA ASN A 813 -14.16 -2.21 12.40
C ASN A 813 -12.80 -2.45 13.06
N HIS A 814 -11.87 -3.15 12.40
CA HIS A 814 -10.57 -3.58 12.94
C HIS A 814 -10.65 -4.55 14.13
N ALA A 815 -11.73 -5.26 14.28
CA ALA A 815 -11.97 -6.14 15.41
C ALA A 815 -10.93 -7.24 15.50
N LYS A 816 -10.33 -7.38 16.70
CA LYS A 816 -9.51 -8.53 17.07
C LYS A 816 -10.27 -9.31 18.13
N TYR A 817 -10.68 -10.52 17.74
CA TYR A 817 -11.43 -11.41 18.60
C TYR A 817 -10.60 -11.90 19.79
N GLY A 818 -11.20 -11.92 20.96
CA GLY A 818 -10.64 -12.49 22.17
C GLY A 818 -11.60 -13.48 22.81
N LEU A 819 -11.06 -14.48 23.48
CA LEU A 819 -11.83 -15.42 24.27
C LEU A 819 -11.21 -15.58 25.65
N ALA A 820 -12.02 -15.38 26.67
CA ALA A 820 -11.60 -15.56 28.06
C ALA A 820 -12.55 -16.44 28.83
N THR A 821 -12.03 -17.22 29.79
CA THR A 821 -12.81 -18.03 30.71
C THR A 821 -12.46 -17.67 32.14
N PHE A 822 -13.47 -17.63 33.01
CA PHE A 822 -13.34 -17.29 34.41
C PHE A 822 -14.02 -18.34 35.26
N ASP A 823 -13.33 -18.77 36.31
CA ASP A 823 -13.89 -19.64 37.32
C ASP A 823 -14.75 -18.82 38.28
N ILE A 824 -16.04 -19.21 38.42
CA ILE A 824 -16.99 -18.63 39.36
C ILE A 824 -17.17 -19.66 40.48
N PRO A 825 -16.53 -19.51 41.65
CA PRO A 825 -16.73 -20.43 42.77
C PRO A 825 -18.20 -20.55 43.11
N TYR A 826 -18.71 -21.77 43.26
CA TYR A 826 -20.12 -21.97 43.64
C TYR A 826 -20.48 -21.26 44.92
N SER A 827 -19.52 -21.04 45.86
CA SER A 827 -19.73 -20.25 47.07
C SER A 827 -20.10 -18.77 46.80
N LYS A 828 -19.94 -18.28 45.57
CA LYS A 828 -20.36 -16.93 45.15
C LYS A 828 -21.76 -16.91 44.53
N LEU A 829 -22.33 -18.07 44.26
CA LEU A 829 -23.69 -18.23 43.73
C LEU A 829 -24.68 -18.53 44.88
N LYS A 830 -25.94 -18.28 44.63
CA LYS A 830 -27.03 -18.56 45.59
C LYS A 830 -28.29 -19.04 44.87
N THR A 831 -29.08 -19.83 45.54
CA THR A 831 -30.44 -20.13 45.05
C THR A 831 -31.25 -18.85 45.04
N GLY A 832 -32.05 -18.64 43.99
CA GLY A 832 -32.76 -17.40 43.72
C GLY A 832 -31.97 -16.49 42.80
N LYS A 833 -32.20 -15.22 42.91
CA LYS A 833 -31.59 -14.18 42.03
C LYS A 833 -30.09 -14.05 42.25
N ASN A 834 -29.34 -14.07 41.13
CA ASN A 834 -27.93 -13.78 41.02
C ASN A 834 -27.70 -12.65 40.05
N THR A 835 -26.62 -11.92 40.23
CA THR A 835 -26.20 -10.83 39.33
C THR A 835 -24.75 -11.02 38.93
N LEU A 836 -24.50 -11.19 37.66
CA LEU A 836 -23.18 -11.04 37.02
C LEU A 836 -23.03 -9.57 36.59
N LYS A 837 -22.09 -8.87 37.23
CA LYS A 837 -21.81 -7.48 36.84
C LYS A 837 -20.55 -7.39 36.01
N LEU A 838 -20.66 -6.74 34.80
CA LEU A 838 -19.55 -6.38 33.97
C LEU A 838 -19.31 -4.88 34.13
N GLN A 839 -18.10 -4.50 34.52
CA GLN A 839 -17.74 -3.12 34.81
C GLN A 839 -16.42 -2.77 34.10
N MET A 840 -16.32 -1.54 33.64
CA MET A 840 -15.08 -0.93 33.15
C MET A 840 -14.66 0.20 34.07
N PRO A 841 -13.37 0.55 34.17
CA PRO A 841 -12.93 1.80 34.82
C PRO A 841 -13.61 2.99 34.22
N SER A 842 -13.79 4.04 35.03
CA SER A 842 -14.27 5.32 34.52
C SER A 842 -13.35 5.84 33.40
N THR A 843 -13.93 6.22 32.27
CA THR A 843 -13.24 6.87 31.16
C THR A 843 -14.08 8.05 30.67
N SER A 844 -13.41 9.14 30.31
CA SER A 844 -14.03 10.31 29.67
C SER A 844 -14.06 10.15 28.14
N SER A 845 -13.45 9.11 27.61
CA SER A 845 -13.34 8.84 26.16
C SER A 845 -14.30 7.75 25.72
N GLY A 846 -15.00 7.95 24.61
CA GLY A 846 -15.77 6.91 23.94
C GLY A 846 -14.90 5.90 23.20
N SER A 847 -13.59 6.16 23.02
CA SER A 847 -12.69 5.22 22.33
C SER A 847 -12.34 4.02 23.17
N ASN A 848 -12.26 4.15 24.52
CA ASN A 848 -12.06 2.99 25.38
C ASN A 848 -13.37 2.19 25.47
N HIS A 849 -13.34 0.95 24.99
CA HIS A 849 -14.56 0.15 24.90
C HIS A 849 -14.32 -1.34 24.95
N VAL A 850 -15.39 -2.07 25.26
CA VAL A 850 -15.51 -3.52 25.11
C VAL A 850 -16.77 -3.80 24.29
N MET A 851 -16.61 -4.60 23.24
CA MET A 851 -17.72 -5.15 22.46
C MET A 851 -17.79 -6.65 22.73
N TYR A 852 -18.90 -7.09 23.33
CA TYR A 852 -19.11 -8.50 23.63
C TYR A 852 -19.71 -9.20 22.41
N ASP A 853 -19.10 -10.32 22.00
CA ASP A 853 -19.64 -11.23 20.99
C ASP A 853 -20.59 -12.25 21.67
N TYR A 854 -20.09 -12.87 22.74
CA TYR A 854 -20.83 -13.94 23.40
C TYR A 854 -20.47 -14.02 24.87
N ILE A 855 -21.46 -14.30 25.71
CA ILE A 855 -21.31 -14.49 27.15
C ILE A 855 -22.10 -15.75 27.54
N SER A 856 -21.44 -16.73 28.18
CA SER A 856 -22.16 -17.92 28.73
C SER A 856 -21.68 -18.28 30.11
N LEU A 857 -22.58 -18.87 30.89
CA LEU A 857 -22.30 -19.48 32.17
C LEU A 857 -22.67 -20.96 32.12
N GLU A 858 -21.71 -21.83 32.47
CA GLU A 858 -21.86 -23.28 32.50
C GLU A 858 -21.57 -23.81 33.90
N GLY A 859 -22.31 -24.82 34.33
CA GLY A 859 -22.10 -25.43 35.61
C GLY A 859 -23.15 -26.51 35.93
N ASP A 860 -22.91 -27.34 36.97
CA ASP A 860 -23.88 -28.32 37.42
C ASP A 860 -24.95 -27.68 38.31
N LEU A 861 -25.77 -26.83 37.68
CA LEU A 861 -26.77 -25.99 38.32
C LEU A 861 -28.09 -26.11 37.57
N SER A 862 -29.21 -25.84 38.26
CA SER A 862 -30.53 -25.79 37.67
C SER A 862 -31.05 -24.34 37.62
N THR A 863 -31.68 -23.95 36.55
CA THR A 863 -32.32 -22.65 36.37
C THR A 863 -33.85 -22.76 36.23
N LEU A 864 -34.58 -21.65 36.42
CA LEU A 864 -35.98 -21.52 36.01
C LEU A 864 -36.02 -21.48 34.49
N GLY A 865 -36.31 -22.65 33.89
CA GLY A 865 -36.86 -22.73 32.53
C GLY A 865 -36.09 -22.03 31.44
N VAL A 866 -34.72 -21.97 31.48
CA VAL A 866 -33.94 -21.63 30.33
C VAL A 866 -33.85 -22.89 29.48
N THR A 867 -34.90 -23.19 28.75
CA THR A 867 -34.72 -23.92 27.49
C THR A 867 -33.87 -23.01 26.62
N THR A 868 -32.69 -23.44 26.23
CA THR A 868 -31.94 -22.88 25.17
C THR A 868 -32.86 -22.67 23.96
N ASN A 869 -33.47 -21.48 23.85
CA ASN A 869 -33.81 -21.05 22.52
C ASN A 869 -32.47 -20.52 21.99
N ALA A 870 -31.68 -21.42 21.43
CA ALA A 870 -31.00 -21.05 20.24
C ALA A 870 -32.03 -20.19 19.47
N ILE A 871 -31.72 -18.93 19.15
CA ILE A 871 -32.34 -18.35 17.98
C ILE A 871 -32.02 -19.40 16.95
N SER A 872 -33.04 -20.25 16.65
CA SER A 872 -32.89 -21.29 15.66
C SER A 872 -32.39 -20.52 14.46
N THR A 873 -31.11 -20.61 14.16
CA THR A 873 -30.58 -20.38 12.84
C THR A 873 -31.03 -21.57 11.98
N GLU A 874 -32.33 -21.90 12.04
CA GLU A 874 -32.97 -22.51 10.91
C GLU A 874 -32.81 -21.43 9.86
N ALA A 875 -31.78 -21.66 9.02
CA ALA A 875 -31.46 -20.76 7.95
C ALA A 875 -32.75 -20.48 7.20
N ILE A 876 -33.21 -19.21 7.24
CA ILE A 876 -34.36 -18.82 6.45
C ILE A 876 -33.94 -19.09 5.01
N VAL A 877 -34.50 -20.13 4.42
CA VAL A 877 -34.08 -20.65 3.13
C VAL A 877 -35.18 -20.49 2.11
N VAL A 878 -34.80 -20.26 0.87
CA VAL A 878 -35.73 -20.28 -0.27
C VAL A 878 -35.47 -21.52 -1.10
N TYR A 879 -36.52 -22.30 -1.34
CA TYR A 879 -36.38 -23.51 -2.15
C TYR A 879 -37.65 -23.79 -2.97
N PRO A 880 -37.52 -24.18 -4.27
CA PRO A 880 -36.30 -24.21 -5.03
C PRO A 880 -35.80 -22.78 -5.39
N ASN A 881 -34.49 -22.60 -5.44
CA ASN A 881 -33.88 -21.37 -5.91
C ASN A 881 -32.57 -21.71 -6.64
N PRO A 882 -32.55 -21.66 -8.00
CA PRO A 882 -33.54 -21.05 -8.90
C PRO A 882 -34.93 -21.72 -8.90
N THR A 883 -35.96 -20.96 -9.25
CA THR A 883 -37.34 -21.40 -9.29
C THR A 883 -37.95 -21.17 -10.68
N LYS A 884 -38.93 -22.02 -11.06
CA LYS A 884 -39.78 -21.76 -12.25
C LYS A 884 -40.99 -20.86 -11.93
N GLY A 885 -41.06 -20.29 -10.72
CA GLY A 885 -42.09 -19.34 -10.32
C GLY A 885 -42.75 -19.68 -8.98
N ILE A 886 -42.77 -20.96 -8.56
CA ILE A 886 -43.26 -21.35 -7.24
C ILE A 886 -42.08 -21.72 -6.36
N PHE A 887 -42.02 -21.14 -5.16
CA PHE A 887 -40.97 -21.42 -4.18
C PHE A 887 -41.51 -21.31 -2.75
N GLU A 888 -40.82 -21.95 -1.84
CA GLU A 888 -41.11 -21.92 -0.39
C GLU A 888 -40.05 -21.12 0.34
N ILE A 889 -40.45 -20.34 1.32
CA ILE A 889 -39.55 -19.75 2.31
C ILE A 889 -39.67 -20.57 3.58
N GLY A 890 -38.56 -21.23 3.98
CA GLY A 890 -38.45 -21.90 5.27
C GLY A 890 -38.32 -20.86 6.36
N LEU A 891 -39.08 -20.98 7.42
CA LEU A 891 -39.09 -20.09 8.58
C LEU A 891 -38.99 -20.93 9.85
N PRO A 892 -38.48 -20.40 10.96
CA PRO A 892 -38.53 -21.07 12.26
C PRO A 892 -39.93 -21.54 12.63
N LEU A 893 -40.07 -22.74 13.17
CA LEU A 893 -41.35 -23.32 13.59
C LEU A 893 -42.07 -22.49 14.65
N SER A 894 -41.37 -21.58 15.32
CA SER A 894 -41.95 -20.62 16.29
C SER A 894 -42.71 -19.44 15.63
N ILE A 895 -42.61 -19.29 14.33
CA ILE A 895 -43.28 -18.20 13.58
C ILE A 895 -44.59 -18.74 13.06
N GLU A 896 -45.72 -18.19 13.54
CA GLU A 896 -47.07 -18.58 13.11
C GLU A 896 -47.58 -17.70 11.94
N GLU A 897 -47.10 -16.48 11.82
CA GLU A 897 -47.43 -15.51 10.76
C GLU A 897 -46.19 -14.70 10.40
N ALA A 898 -45.96 -14.45 9.10
CA ALA A 898 -44.90 -13.60 8.61
C ALA A 898 -45.39 -12.67 7.50
N THR A 899 -45.08 -11.39 7.62
CA THR A 899 -45.31 -10.43 6.50
C THR A 899 -44.12 -10.55 5.54
N ILE A 900 -44.44 -10.81 4.25
CA ILE A 900 -43.43 -10.91 3.19
C ILE A 900 -43.66 -9.81 2.16
N GLU A 901 -42.66 -9.03 1.91
CA GLU A 901 -42.58 -8.02 0.85
C GLU A 901 -41.74 -8.59 -0.30
N LEU A 902 -42.28 -8.63 -1.49
CA LEU A 902 -41.62 -9.11 -2.70
C LEU A 902 -41.25 -7.94 -3.60
N TYR A 903 -40.00 -7.89 -4.06
CA TYR A 903 -39.47 -6.81 -4.88
C TYR A 903 -38.86 -7.35 -6.17
N THR A 904 -38.88 -6.53 -7.24
CA THR A 904 -38.05 -6.72 -8.43
C THR A 904 -36.59 -6.43 -8.10
N ILE A 905 -35.67 -6.76 -9.03
CA ILE A 905 -34.27 -6.37 -8.93
C ILE A 905 -34.04 -4.86 -8.76
N ASN A 906 -34.96 -4.05 -9.29
CA ASN A 906 -34.93 -2.58 -9.17
C ASN A 906 -35.66 -2.08 -7.90
N MET A 907 -35.88 -2.96 -6.91
CA MET A 907 -36.55 -2.65 -5.64
C MET A 907 -37.97 -2.09 -5.79
N GLN A 908 -38.64 -2.35 -6.91
CA GLN A 908 -40.09 -2.04 -7.06
C GLN A 908 -40.87 -3.11 -6.30
N LEU A 909 -41.73 -2.67 -5.39
CA LEU A 909 -42.60 -3.56 -4.62
C LEU A 909 -43.64 -4.26 -5.55
N ILE A 910 -43.59 -5.59 -5.59
CA ILE A 910 -44.53 -6.43 -6.33
C ILE A 910 -45.71 -6.77 -5.43
N SER A 911 -45.44 -7.18 -4.20
CA SER A 911 -46.51 -7.51 -3.23
C SER A 911 -45.99 -7.35 -1.79
N LYS A 912 -46.96 -7.00 -0.89
CA LYS A 912 -46.76 -7.04 0.56
C LYS A 912 -47.97 -7.75 1.16
N LYS A 913 -47.74 -8.90 1.78
CA LYS A 913 -48.80 -9.72 2.37
C LYS A 913 -48.35 -10.41 3.63
N SER A 914 -49.27 -10.60 4.58
CA SER A 914 -49.07 -11.52 5.69
C SER A 914 -49.52 -12.92 5.30
N TYR A 915 -48.71 -13.90 5.67
CA TYR A 915 -48.90 -15.33 5.41
C TYR A 915 -48.89 -16.10 6.71
N LEU A 916 -49.85 -17.00 6.86
CA LEU A 916 -49.79 -18.02 7.89
C LEU A 916 -48.67 -19.00 7.55
N VAL A 917 -47.83 -19.28 8.53
CA VAL A 917 -46.69 -20.22 8.40
C VAL A 917 -47.19 -21.63 8.71
N ASN A 918 -47.19 -22.50 7.72
CA ASN A 918 -47.57 -23.89 7.88
C ASN A 918 -46.36 -24.81 7.96
N ASN A 919 -46.17 -25.48 9.09
CA ASN A 919 -45.00 -26.33 9.33
C ASN A 919 -43.66 -25.66 9.01
N GLY A 920 -43.50 -24.41 9.42
CA GLY A 920 -42.25 -23.65 9.19
C GLY A 920 -42.08 -23.19 7.74
N LYS A 921 -43.14 -23.11 6.92
CA LYS A 921 -43.04 -22.77 5.50
C LYS A 921 -44.12 -21.78 5.04
N VAL A 922 -43.72 -20.92 4.13
CA VAL A 922 -44.61 -20.04 3.37
C VAL A 922 -44.37 -20.25 1.88
N GLN A 923 -45.40 -20.62 1.12
CA GLN A 923 -45.30 -20.75 -0.34
C GLN A 923 -45.67 -19.44 -1.04
N LEU A 924 -44.82 -19.05 -1.99
CA LEU A 924 -45.03 -17.86 -2.85
C LEU A 924 -45.08 -18.30 -4.32
N ASN A 925 -45.80 -17.49 -5.12
CA ASN A 925 -45.94 -17.71 -6.56
C ASN A 925 -45.60 -16.42 -7.31
N ILE A 926 -44.61 -16.47 -8.20
CA ILE A 926 -44.19 -15.42 -9.12
C ILE A 926 -44.22 -15.90 -10.57
N GLU A 927 -45.00 -16.95 -10.91
CA GLU A 927 -45.10 -17.49 -12.30
C GLU A 927 -45.42 -16.39 -13.31
N ASN A 928 -46.23 -15.41 -12.93
CA ASN A 928 -46.66 -14.30 -13.80
C ASN A 928 -45.61 -13.18 -13.91
N GLN A 929 -44.47 -13.31 -13.25
CA GLN A 929 -43.37 -12.34 -13.35
C GLN A 929 -42.36 -12.79 -14.43
N ALA A 930 -41.57 -11.85 -14.99
CA ALA A 930 -40.53 -12.17 -15.95
C ALA A 930 -39.40 -13.03 -15.31
N ASN A 931 -38.63 -13.76 -16.12
CA ASN A 931 -37.43 -14.41 -15.62
C ASN A 931 -36.42 -13.35 -15.15
N GLY A 932 -35.75 -13.57 -14.02
CA GLY A 932 -34.85 -12.61 -13.44
C GLY A 932 -34.65 -12.78 -11.94
N VAL A 933 -34.04 -11.79 -11.32
CA VAL A 933 -33.75 -11.75 -9.88
C VAL A 933 -34.84 -10.97 -9.14
N TYR A 934 -35.30 -11.51 -8.01
CA TYR A 934 -36.29 -10.95 -7.09
C TYR A 934 -35.72 -10.98 -5.67
N PHE A 935 -36.30 -10.15 -4.80
CA PHE A 935 -35.99 -10.13 -3.38
C PHE A 935 -37.25 -10.29 -2.56
N ALA A 936 -37.25 -11.22 -1.62
CA ALA A 936 -38.30 -11.35 -0.62
C ALA A 936 -37.76 -10.85 0.72
N LYS A 937 -38.34 -9.76 1.23
CA LYS A 937 -38.09 -9.27 2.57
C LYS A 937 -39.07 -9.86 3.55
N VAL A 938 -38.62 -10.66 4.47
CA VAL A 938 -39.42 -11.31 5.50
C VAL A 938 -39.44 -10.43 6.73
N GLY A 939 -40.63 -9.93 7.10
CA GLY A 939 -40.84 -9.09 8.28
C GLY A 939 -40.86 -9.93 9.55
N LEU A 940 -39.70 -10.17 10.10
CA LEU A 940 -39.50 -10.76 11.41
C LEU A 940 -39.09 -9.68 12.41
N ALA A 941 -38.79 -10.04 13.66
CA ALA A 941 -38.22 -9.14 14.64
C ALA A 941 -36.92 -8.49 14.11
N LYS A 942 -36.12 -9.25 13.34
CA LYS A 942 -35.08 -8.74 12.44
C LYS A 942 -35.48 -9.11 11.00
N PRO A 943 -35.76 -8.14 10.12
CA PRO A 943 -36.16 -8.44 8.75
C PRO A 943 -35.02 -9.13 7.99
N VAL A 944 -35.35 -10.19 7.26
CA VAL A 944 -34.39 -10.94 6.45
C VAL A 944 -34.77 -10.75 4.98
N THR A 945 -33.79 -10.44 4.14
CA THR A 945 -33.99 -10.31 2.70
C THR A 945 -33.34 -11.51 1.99
N LEU A 946 -34.16 -12.21 1.19
CA LEU A 946 -33.78 -13.42 0.47
C LEU A 946 -33.75 -13.12 -1.02
N LYS A 947 -32.69 -13.53 -1.69
CA LYS A 947 -32.58 -13.45 -3.15
C LYS A 947 -33.26 -14.66 -3.79
N ILE A 948 -34.12 -14.41 -4.80
CA ILE A 948 -34.83 -15.43 -5.57
C ILE A 948 -34.43 -15.27 -7.04
N ILE A 949 -34.04 -16.36 -7.67
CA ILE A 949 -33.72 -16.41 -9.10
C ILE A 949 -34.86 -17.16 -9.78
N LYS A 950 -35.56 -16.50 -10.72
CA LYS A 950 -36.57 -17.14 -11.57
C LYS A 950 -36.00 -17.41 -12.96
N GLU A 951 -36.12 -18.68 -13.42
CA GLU A 951 -35.66 -19.18 -14.70
C GLU A 951 -36.83 -19.55 -15.62
#